data_eb27e66e28d10c30f66ca9f877824599
#
_entry.id   eb27e66e28d10c30f66ca9f877824599
#
_cell.length_a   1.000
_cell.length_b   1.000
_cell.length_c   1.000
_cell.angle_alpha   90.00
_cell.angle_beta   90.00
_cell.angle_gamma   90.00
#
_symmetry.space_group_name_H-M   'P 1'
#
loop_
_entity.id
_entity.type
_entity.pdbx_description
1 polymer ?
#
loop_
_entity_poly.entity_id
_entity_poly.type
_entity_poly.pdbx_seq_one_letter_code
_entity_poly.pdbx_strand_id
1 'polypeptide(L)'
;MPETAFSISHVESPAEGATLPQGRHTVRGWVWPKPGGHFVDVRARVGARIFPGVHGLPRADLATHFKTGRPVALAEFHVVVDLLPGAVTVGLEVLEIEGRWTIFQSITLQISPANPPAHFAVPGGPLRWIDYGHGLRRLLHAATGQPLPALIRLAATLATELPYPRVLRDAPAPLRGFVDEPAAVCCCRFGRIPAFGHLFHPELRVRRILATVDLQSWQPLAIHQPSPGPATHYAHYPLAQACGFTGLIDVPAQLPNPVSLRIYAELEDDSLHLGPVVRTQLHSAEEEKRPGPVPAAVSFDDAVTAWDRALATRDIAVTKDAELDRYLATLRTAHAPKARGGATQPDAPLSETPLRPDTPRPGRVLLATHGLSLQGAPRFLLDLGRAFAAAGSQLQVVSAEDGPLHGEFAALGAKVTIIDARSIMLADSTAAARRALAGLATGADWAATDLVIANSLTTFWAVHAAKAAGRPVLLYVHESTTPAAFYGSRVPGQVVGLAEEAFALADAVSFTTAATRHYHLGYGRPERHRLTPGWIDIAALDLWRAGQNREALRRDFGVQPGELLVCNIGTVSDRKGQHTFARAVDLLWRRYPELAARSRFILLGGRDSPFDKMLGEALAELGRDNLIVHPETTDYVRYYLAADIFACSSYEESSPRVVLEAMACRTPIIASAVHGVPELVRADREARLVPAGDTSAWCESLARLLAAPEIGHELATRARARVEDKFSAAAVLPRHLALAGAVAAGKS
;
A
#
# COMPACT_ATOMS: atom_id res chain seq x y z
N MET A 1 -27.10 -3.42 36.49
CA MET A 1 -26.06 -2.80 35.65
C MET A 1 -26.75 -2.37 34.37
N PRO A 2 -26.47 -1.21 33.79
CA PRO A 2 -27.08 -0.88 32.50
C PRO A 2 -26.71 -1.94 31.48
N GLU A 3 -27.67 -2.40 30.69
CA GLU A 3 -27.44 -3.32 29.60
C GLU A 3 -26.44 -2.71 28.62
N THR A 4 -25.31 -3.36 28.46
CA THR A 4 -24.26 -2.89 27.56
C THR A 4 -24.60 -3.21 26.11
N ALA A 5 -24.18 -2.37 25.17
CA ALA A 5 -24.40 -2.56 23.73
C ALA A 5 -23.60 -3.74 23.13
N PHE A 6 -22.71 -4.36 23.89
CA PHE A 6 -21.85 -5.47 23.47
C PHE A 6 -22.21 -6.74 24.23
N SER A 7 -21.93 -7.88 23.61
CA SER A 7 -22.25 -9.18 24.19
C SER A 7 -21.05 -9.84 24.84
N ILE A 8 -19.87 -9.71 24.26
CA ILE A 8 -18.63 -10.35 24.71
C ILE A 8 -17.45 -9.41 24.46
N SER A 9 -16.54 -9.36 25.42
CA SER A 9 -15.28 -8.61 25.34
C SER A 9 -14.21 -9.29 26.17
N HIS A 10 -12.97 -9.12 25.80
CA HIS A 10 -11.82 -9.60 26.55
C HIS A 10 -10.61 -8.69 26.32
N VAL A 11 -9.92 -8.33 27.40
CA VAL A 11 -8.63 -7.66 27.33
C VAL A 11 -7.55 -8.74 27.41
N GLU A 12 -6.76 -8.84 26.35
CA GLU A 12 -5.70 -9.83 26.24
C GLU A 12 -4.38 -9.34 26.85
N SER A 13 -4.13 -8.04 26.72
CA SER A 13 -2.90 -7.42 27.23
C SER A 13 -3.14 -5.93 27.51
N PRO A 14 -2.61 -5.43 28.64
CA PRO A 14 -2.02 -6.19 29.74
C PRO A 14 -3.07 -6.95 30.55
N ALA A 15 -2.64 -8.02 31.24
CA ALA A 15 -3.52 -8.77 32.13
C ALA A 15 -3.95 -7.92 33.35
N GLU A 16 -5.11 -8.22 33.93
CA GLU A 16 -5.59 -7.62 35.18
C GLU A 16 -4.52 -7.79 36.28
N GLY A 17 -4.23 -6.73 37.00
CA GLY A 17 -3.23 -6.72 38.07
C GLY A 17 -1.77 -6.69 37.58
N ALA A 18 -1.51 -6.62 36.29
CA ALA A 18 -0.13 -6.60 35.76
C ALA A 18 0.67 -5.41 36.30
N THR A 19 1.97 -5.65 36.56
CA THR A 19 2.92 -4.59 36.91
C THR A 19 3.64 -4.15 35.64
N LEU A 20 3.56 -2.86 35.30
CA LEU A 20 4.16 -2.24 34.12
C LEU A 20 5.05 -1.07 34.53
N PRO A 21 6.12 -0.75 33.76
CA PRO A 21 6.86 0.49 33.98
C PRO A 21 6.01 1.70 33.62
N GLN A 22 6.33 2.88 34.15
CA GLN A 22 5.75 4.15 33.74
C GLN A 22 5.95 4.38 32.25
N GLY A 23 4.93 4.94 31.57
CA GLY A 23 5.01 5.34 30.18
C GLY A 23 3.84 4.83 29.35
N ARG A 24 4.09 4.67 28.06
CA ARG A 24 3.07 4.27 27.09
C ARG A 24 2.95 2.76 26.98
N HIS A 25 1.70 2.29 27.06
CA HIS A 25 1.37 0.89 26.95
C HIS A 25 0.19 0.71 26.02
N THR A 26 0.20 -0.38 25.27
CA THR A 26 -0.94 -0.76 24.44
C THR A 26 -1.87 -1.66 25.23
N VAL A 27 -3.11 -1.24 25.40
CA VAL A 27 -4.20 -2.13 25.83
C VAL A 27 -4.81 -2.74 24.58
N ARG A 28 -4.79 -4.05 24.52
CA ARG A 28 -5.25 -4.82 23.37
C ARG A 28 -6.28 -5.86 23.82
N GLY A 29 -7.23 -6.11 22.96
CA GLY A 29 -8.25 -7.13 23.16
C GLY A 29 -9.25 -7.14 22.03
N TRP A 30 -10.39 -7.73 22.30
CA TRP A 30 -11.49 -7.77 21.35
C TRP A 30 -12.82 -7.46 22.03
N VAL A 31 -13.71 -6.85 21.28
CA VAL A 31 -15.07 -6.53 21.68
C VAL A 31 -15.99 -6.53 20.47
N TRP A 32 -17.17 -7.13 20.57
CA TRP A 32 -18.19 -7.05 19.54
C TRP A 32 -19.57 -6.77 20.13
N PRO A 33 -20.46 -6.16 19.36
CA PRO A 33 -21.79 -5.83 19.81
C PRO A 33 -22.67 -7.06 19.96
N LYS A 34 -23.73 -6.97 20.77
CA LYS A 34 -24.84 -7.93 20.75
C LYS A 34 -25.48 -7.98 19.37
N PRO A 35 -26.19 -9.07 19.01
CA PRO A 35 -27.02 -9.08 17.81
C PRO A 35 -27.93 -7.86 17.76
N GLY A 36 -27.85 -7.10 16.66
CA GLY A 36 -28.58 -5.84 16.52
C GLY A 36 -27.90 -4.60 17.15
N GLY A 37 -26.88 -4.78 18.00
CA GLY A 37 -26.06 -3.69 18.54
C GLY A 37 -25.01 -3.24 17.54
N HIS A 38 -24.50 -2.04 17.73
CA HIS A 38 -23.37 -1.51 16.94
C HIS A 38 -22.61 -0.46 17.74
N PHE A 39 -21.30 -0.41 17.55
CA PHE A 39 -20.47 0.69 18.02
C PHE A 39 -19.52 1.19 16.94
N VAL A 40 -19.21 2.47 17.02
CA VAL A 40 -18.50 3.19 15.95
C VAL A 40 -17.01 3.26 16.25
N ASP A 41 -16.63 3.37 17.54
CA ASP A 41 -15.25 3.62 17.96
C ASP A 41 -14.96 3.04 19.34
N VAL A 42 -13.66 3.04 19.71
CA VAL A 42 -13.16 2.60 21.01
C VAL A 42 -12.22 3.64 21.60
N ARG A 43 -12.20 3.78 22.93
CA ARG A 43 -11.22 4.60 23.65
C ARG A 43 -10.95 4.03 25.04
N ALA A 44 -9.86 4.49 25.67
CA ALA A 44 -9.62 4.26 27.09
C ALA A 44 -9.77 5.55 27.90
N ARG A 45 -10.20 5.39 29.15
CA ARG A 45 -10.24 6.47 30.15
C ARG A 45 -9.40 6.09 31.35
N VAL A 46 -8.50 7.00 31.74
CA VAL A 46 -7.66 6.88 32.95
C VAL A 46 -7.86 8.15 33.79
N GLY A 47 -8.68 8.07 34.83
CA GLY A 47 -9.15 9.26 35.53
C GLY A 47 -9.89 10.21 34.58
N ALA A 48 -9.42 11.45 34.48
CA ALA A 48 -9.98 12.45 33.56
C ALA A 48 -9.38 12.38 32.13
N ARG A 49 -8.31 11.61 31.95
CA ARG A 49 -7.59 11.52 30.64
C ARG A 49 -8.28 10.52 29.73
N ILE A 50 -8.41 10.88 28.45
CA ILE A 50 -9.02 10.06 27.42
C ILE A 50 -7.97 9.74 26.36
N PHE A 51 -7.92 8.47 25.94
CA PHE A 51 -6.99 7.96 24.95
C PHE A 51 -7.81 7.29 23.84
N PRO A 52 -7.84 7.87 22.63
CA PRO A 52 -8.52 7.25 21.49
C PRO A 52 -7.82 5.94 21.08
N GLY A 53 -8.61 5.00 20.59
CA GLY A 53 -8.12 3.69 20.13
C GLY A 53 -8.39 3.45 18.66
N VAL A 54 -8.07 2.25 18.21
CA VAL A 54 -8.42 1.72 16.89
C VAL A 54 -9.20 0.44 17.10
N HIS A 55 -10.32 0.27 16.39
CA HIS A 55 -11.16 -0.91 16.45
C HIS A 55 -11.43 -1.45 15.04
N GLY A 56 -11.83 -2.70 14.97
CA GLY A 56 -12.14 -3.37 13.70
C GLY A 56 -10.91 -3.95 13.02
N LEU A 57 -9.88 -4.28 13.80
CA LEU A 57 -8.73 -5.02 13.31
C LEU A 57 -9.07 -6.51 13.14
N PRO A 58 -8.46 -7.19 12.14
CA PRO A 58 -8.77 -8.59 11.82
C PRO A 58 -8.33 -9.58 12.91
N ARG A 59 -9.19 -10.58 13.19
CA ARG A 59 -8.93 -11.66 14.18
C ARG A 59 -9.46 -12.99 13.66
N ALA A 60 -8.78 -13.56 12.69
CA ALA A 60 -9.14 -14.86 12.11
C ALA A 60 -9.12 -16.02 13.11
N ASP A 61 -8.29 -15.93 14.16
CA ASP A 61 -8.21 -16.90 15.23
C ASP A 61 -9.48 -16.93 16.10
N LEU A 62 -10.07 -15.78 16.39
CA LEU A 62 -11.34 -15.70 17.13
C LEU A 62 -12.48 -16.31 16.34
N ALA A 63 -12.55 -16.06 15.05
CA ALA A 63 -13.55 -16.66 14.17
C ALA A 63 -13.47 -18.20 14.20
N THR A 64 -12.26 -18.75 14.26
CA THR A 64 -12.03 -20.19 14.40
C THR A 64 -12.38 -20.72 15.79
N HIS A 65 -12.07 -19.95 16.84
CA HIS A 65 -12.26 -20.33 18.23
C HIS A 65 -13.75 -20.35 18.64
N PHE A 66 -14.49 -19.31 18.26
CA PHE A 66 -15.91 -19.18 18.60
C PHE A 66 -16.78 -19.90 17.57
N LYS A 67 -16.88 -21.24 17.70
CA LYS A 67 -17.71 -22.12 16.86
C LYS A 67 -19.23 -21.86 16.97
N THR A 68 -19.64 -20.72 17.50
CA THR A 68 -21.04 -20.40 17.83
C THR A 68 -21.81 -19.73 16.70
N GLY A 69 -21.32 -19.69 15.49
CA GLY A 69 -21.95 -18.99 14.36
C GLY A 69 -21.97 -17.46 14.49
N ARG A 70 -21.18 -16.90 15.40
CA ARG A 70 -21.00 -15.46 15.57
C ARG A 70 -19.61 -15.08 15.05
N PRO A 71 -19.50 -14.55 13.87
CA PRO A 71 -18.23 -14.12 13.32
C PRO A 71 -17.70 -12.90 14.09
N VAL A 72 -16.45 -13.00 14.51
CA VAL A 72 -15.72 -12.00 15.29
C VAL A 72 -14.47 -11.53 14.55
N ALA A 73 -14.50 -11.67 13.24
CA ALA A 73 -13.35 -11.47 12.37
C ALA A 73 -12.78 -10.04 12.42
N LEU A 74 -13.56 -9.05 12.83
CA LEU A 74 -13.15 -7.63 12.91
C LEU A 74 -13.41 -7.05 14.30
N ALA A 75 -13.18 -7.85 15.35
CA ALA A 75 -13.50 -7.49 16.74
C ALA A 75 -12.33 -6.88 17.51
N GLU A 76 -11.10 -6.96 17.00
CA GLU A 76 -9.94 -6.52 17.74
C GLU A 76 -9.88 -5.02 17.91
N PHE A 77 -9.43 -4.57 19.07
CA PHE A 77 -9.13 -3.18 19.35
C PHE A 77 -7.75 -3.00 19.97
N HIS A 78 -7.14 -1.85 19.71
CA HIS A 78 -5.91 -1.37 20.35
C HIS A 78 -6.12 0.04 20.87
N VAL A 79 -5.70 0.30 22.10
CA VAL A 79 -5.69 1.63 22.72
C VAL A 79 -4.34 1.87 23.36
N VAL A 80 -3.64 2.93 22.99
CA VAL A 80 -2.41 3.33 23.70
C VAL A 80 -2.78 4.25 24.84
N VAL A 81 -2.35 3.88 26.04
CA VAL A 81 -2.50 4.65 27.27
C VAL A 81 -1.13 5.07 27.79
N ASP A 82 -1.05 6.28 28.32
CA ASP A 82 0.15 6.78 28.97
C ASP A 82 -0.08 6.78 30.49
N LEU A 83 0.63 5.90 31.19
CA LEU A 83 0.38 5.57 32.58
C LEU A 83 1.44 6.17 33.50
N LEU A 84 0.98 6.80 34.60
CA LEU A 84 1.82 7.35 35.66
C LEU A 84 1.98 6.34 36.80
N PRO A 85 3.05 6.43 37.61
CA PRO A 85 3.28 5.50 38.72
C PRO A 85 2.12 5.42 39.71
N GLY A 86 1.87 4.21 40.22
CA GLY A 86 0.82 3.91 41.18
C GLY A 86 -0.17 2.85 40.69
N ALA A 87 -1.22 2.62 41.47
CA ALA A 87 -2.34 1.79 41.05
C ALA A 87 -3.25 2.60 40.09
N VAL A 88 -3.47 2.07 38.91
CA VAL A 88 -4.20 2.79 37.84
C VAL A 88 -5.33 1.89 37.30
N THR A 89 -6.53 2.42 37.26
CA THR A 89 -7.67 1.76 36.59
C THR A 89 -7.86 2.36 35.20
N VAL A 90 -7.85 1.51 34.19
CA VAL A 90 -8.10 1.86 32.78
C VAL A 90 -9.52 1.37 32.45
N GLY A 91 -10.45 2.30 32.24
CA GLY A 91 -11.79 2.03 31.72
C GLY A 91 -11.77 2.01 30.20
N LEU A 92 -12.26 0.93 29.60
CA LEU A 92 -12.38 0.78 28.15
C LEU A 92 -13.82 1.09 27.73
N GLU A 93 -13.97 2.03 26.81
CA GLU A 93 -15.27 2.54 26.38
C GLU A 93 -15.45 2.32 24.86
N VAL A 94 -16.68 2.01 24.45
CA VAL A 94 -17.13 2.02 23.05
C VAL A 94 -18.07 3.18 22.80
N LEU A 95 -18.02 3.72 21.59
CA LEU A 95 -18.98 4.72 21.12
C LEU A 95 -20.16 4.00 20.46
N GLU A 96 -21.32 4.09 21.08
CA GLU A 96 -22.57 3.60 20.50
C GLU A 96 -23.02 4.50 19.34
N ILE A 97 -23.89 3.97 18.48
CA ILE A 97 -24.34 4.69 17.28
C ILE A 97 -25.11 5.97 17.63
N GLU A 98 -25.75 5.99 18.80
CA GLU A 98 -26.46 7.14 19.35
C GLU A 98 -25.54 8.26 19.85
N GLY A 99 -24.21 8.07 19.76
CA GLY A 99 -23.22 9.06 20.20
C GLY A 99 -22.83 8.97 21.68
N ARG A 100 -23.26 7.92 22.38
CA ARG A 100 -22.96 7.70 23.80
C ARG A 100 -21.71 6.81 23.97
N TRP A 101 -20.80 7.20 24.87
CA TRP A 101 -19.68 6.37 25.29
C TRP A 101 -20.08 5.50 26.48
N THR A 102 -19.90 4.19 26.34
CA THR A 102 -20.27 3.19 27.36
C THR A 102 -19.07 2.32 27.71
N ILE A 103 -18.79 2.16 29.02
CA ILE A 103 -17.72 1.30 29.49
C ILE A 103 -18.10 -0.17 29.25
N PHE A 104 -17.26 -0.92 28.57
CA PHE A 104 -17.44 -2.35 28.37
C PHE A 104 -16.55 -3.20 29.27
N GLN A 105 -15.37 -2.70 29.66
CA GLN A 105 -14.46 -3.38 30.57
C GLN A 105 -13.57 -2.36 31.29
N SER A 106 -13.08 -2.74 32.47
CA SER A 106 -12.05 -2.00 33.20
C SER A 106 -10.96 -2.96 33.65
N ILE A 107 -9.71 -2.53 33.61
CA ILE A 107 -8.55 -3.26 34.14
C ILE A 107 -7.79 -2.39 35.14
N THR A 108 -7.27 -2.99 36.18
CA THR A 108 -6.45 -2.32 37.19
C THR A 108 -5.00 -2.78 37.05
N LEU A 109 -4.07 -1.82 36.98
CA LEU A 109 -2.66 -2.08 36.73
C LEU A 109 -1.81 -1.46 37.84
N GLN A 110 -0.65 -2.04 38.12
CA GLN A 110 0.36 -1.48 39.00
C GLN A 110 1.47 -0.86 38.15
N ILE A 111 1.70 0.43 38.27
CA ILE A 111 2.68 1.14 37.46
C ILE A 111 3.90 1.51 38.33
N SER A 112 5.05 0.93 37.98
CA SER A 112 6.34 1.23 38.61
C SER A 112 7.00 2.46 37.92
N PRO A 113 7.83 3.23 38.62
CA PRO A 113 8.65 4.28 38.02
C PRO A 113 9.49 3.72 36.85
N ALA A 114 9.63 4.50 35.78
CA ALA A 114 10.41 4.09 34.61
C ALA A 114 11.92 4.12 34.90
N ASN A 115 12.61 3.07 34.44
CA ASN A 115 14.03 3.21 34.14
C ASN A 115 14.15 3.78 32.71
N PRO A 116 14.91 4.86 32.48
CA PRO A 116 15.08 5.37 31.12
C PRO A 116 15.70 4.29 30.22
N PRO A 117 15.23 4.16 28.97
CA PRO A 117 15.81 3.20 28.02
C PRO A 117 17.28 3.57 27.74
N ALA A 118 18.14 2.57 27.60
CA ALA A 118 19.52 2.78 27.21
C ALA A 118 19.59 3.46 25.81
N HIS A 119 20.49 4.41 25.65
CA HIS A 119 20.78 4.99 24.35
C HIS A 119 21.51 3.97 23.49
N PHE A 120 21.02 3.71 22.30
CA PHE A 120 21.59 2.75 21.36
C PHE A 120 22.56 3.47 20.42
N ALA A 121 23.78 2.91 20.29
CA ALA A 121 24.70 3.35 19.26
C ALA A 121 24.27 2.79 17.89
N VAL A 122 24.25 3.64 16.87
CA VAL A 122 24.01 3.20 15.50
C VAL A 122 25.31 2.63 14.94
N PRO A 123 25.37 1.38 14.46
CA PRO A 123 26.59 0.83 13.86
C PRO A 123 26.97 1.63 12.62
N GLY A 124 28.19 2.18 12.56
CA GLY A 124 28.58 3.13 11.54
C GLY A 124 29.75 2.69 10.68
N GLY A 125 29.57 2.80 9.39
CA GLY A 125 30.60 3.06 8.40
C GLY A 125 30.24 4.37 7.68
N PRO A 126 31.12 4.89 6.79
CA PRO A 126 30.82 6.12 6.07
C PRO A 126 29.58 5.95 5.20
N LEU A 127 28.72 6.97 5.22
CA LEU A 127 27.49 7.01 4.45
C LEU A 127 27.83 7.11 2.96
N ARG A 128 27.23 6.24 2.13
CA ARG A 128 27.43 6.30 0.68
C ARG A 128 26.55 7.39 0.07
N TRP A 129 26.92 7.84 -1.13
CA TRP A 129 26.20 8.90 -1.87
C TRP A 129 24.70 8.60 -2.03
N ILE A 130 24.33 7.33 -2.22
CA ILE A 130 22.93 6.94 -2.42
C ILE A 130 22.10 7.12 -1.14
N ASP A 131 22.67 6.83 0.01
CA ASP A 131 21.99 6.97 1.31
C ASP A 131 21.94 8.45 1.73
N TYR A 132 23.03 9.18 1.49
CA TYR A 132 23.09 10.64 1.66
C TYR A 132 22.05 11.33 0.81
N GLY A 133 22.00 11.01 -0.48
CA GLY A 133 21.08 11.60 -1.43
C GLY A 133 19.63 11.25 -1.15
N HIS A 134 19.35 10.06 -0.68
CA HIS A 134 18.01 9.66 -0.26
C HIS A 134 17.52 10.48 0.92
N GLY A 135 18.34 10.67 1.96
CA GLY A 135 18.02 11.50 3.11
C GLY A 135 17.82 12.97 2.74
N LEU A 136 18.73 13.53 1.93
CA LEU A 136 18.62 14.91 1.45
C LEU A 136 17.33 15.12 0.62
N ARG A 137 16.98 14.20 -0.25
CA ARG A 137 15.74 14.27 -1.05
C ARG A 137 14.49 14.26 -0.18
N ARG A 138 14.47 13.40 0.86
CA ARG A 138 13.40 13.39 1.84
C ARG A 138 13.29 14.71 2.58
N LEU A 139 14.44 15.30 2.96
CA LEU A 139 14.48 16.60 3.60
C LEU A 139 13.91 17.70 2.70
N LEU A 140 14.35 17.76 1.43
CA LEU A 140 13.86 18.73 0.45
C LEU A 140 12.34 18.65 0.24
N HIS A 141 11.82 17.43 0.22
CA HIS A 141 10.37 17.22 0.03
C HIS A 141 9.58 17.63 1.28
N ALA A 142 10.02 17.20 2.45
CA ALA A 142 9.31 17.45 3.71
C ALA A 142 9.48 18.90 4.23
N ALA A 143 10.52 19.59 3.78
CA ALA A 143 10.85 20.94 4.22
C ALA A 143 10.11 22.03 3.44
N THR A 144 9.33 21.68 2.41
CA THR A 144 8.60 22.67 1.60
C THR A 144 7.72 23.55 2.51
N GLY A 145 8.00 24.86 2.50
CA GLY A 145 7.30 25.85 3.31
C GLY A 145 7.71 25.95 4.78
N GLN A 146 8.77 25.26 5.19
CA GLN A 146 9.26 25.33 6.57
C GLN A 146 10.32 26.43 6.74
N PRO A 147 10.31 27.16 7.87
CA PRO A 147 11.39 28.11 8.20
C PRO A 147 12.68 27.35 8.55
N LEU A 148 13.84 28.00 8.38
CA LEU A 148 15.17 27.41 8.62
C LEU A 148 15.32 26.65 9.96
N PRO A 149 14.81 27.13 11.11
CA PRO A 149 14.89 26.37 12.36
C PRO A 149 14.11 25.04 12.33
N ALA A 150 13.00 24.96 11.59
CA ALA A 150 12.25 23.73 11.40
C ALA A 150 12.99 22.78 10.45
N LEU A 151 13.64 23.31 9.42
CA LEU A 151 14.49 22.56 8.50
C LEU A 151 15.64 21.85 9.24
N ILE A 152 16.32 22.54 10.16
CA ILE A 152 17.40 21.96 10.97
C ILE A 152 16.88 20.84 11.86
N ARG A 153 15.73 21.01 12.51
CA ARG A 153 15.11 19.95 13.33
C ARG A 153 14.71 18.76 12.49
N LEU A 154 14.12 19.00 11.33
CA LEU A 154 13.72 17.94 10.41
C LEU A 154 14.92 17.17 9.87
N ALA A 155 16.02 17.86 9.53
CA ALA A 155 17.28 17.22 9.13
C ALA A 155 17.84 16.34 10.25
N ALA A 156 17.84 16.84 11.49
CA ALA A 156 18.28 16.05 12.66
C ALA A 156 17.42 14.79 12.85
N THR A 157 16.11 14.89 12.70
CA THR A 157 15.19 13.74 12.77
C THR A 157 15.49 12.73 11.66
N LEU A 158 15.62 13.17 10.41
CA LEU A 158 15.93 12.30 9.29
C LEU A 158 17.30 11.64 9.41
N ALA A 159 18.30 12.35 9.95
CA ALA A 159 19.63 11.79 10.19
C ALA A 159 19.59 10.63 11.20
N THR A 160 18.59 10.55 12.07
CA THR A 160 18.43 9.40 12.98
C THR A 160 18.05 8.11 12.26
N GLU A 161 17.59 8.20 11.02
CA GLU A 161 17.24 7.04 10.21
C GLU A 161 18.43 6.45 9.43
N LEU A 162 19.57 7.12 9.45
CA LEU A 162 20.77 6.74 8.72
C LEU A 162 21.93 6.34 9.66
N PRO A 163 22.83 5.48 9.22
CA PRO A 163 22.73 4.71 7.97
C PRO A 163 21.57 3.70 8.06
N TYR A 164 20.97 3.40 6.94
CA TYR A 164 20.09 2.24 6.83
C TYR A 164 20.86 1.03 7.34
N PRO A 165 20.29 0.23 8.27
CA PRO A 165 20.99 -0.94 8.79
C PRO A 165 21.15 -1.99 7.70
N ARG A 166 22.22 -1.88 6.94
CA ARG A 166 22.62 -2.87 5.92
C ARG A 166 23.23 -4.13 6.54
N VAL A 167 23.71 -4.01 7.76
CA VAL A 167 24.31 -5.10 8.52
C VAL A 167 23.38 -6.32 8.62
N LEU A 168 22.07 -6.10 8.60
CA LEU A 168 21.08 -7.17 8.70
C LEU A 168 20.73 -7.86 7.36
N ARG A 169 21.16 -7.31 6.21
CA ARG A 169 20.89 -7.93 4.91
C ARG A 169 21.96 -8.94 4.48
N ASP A 170 23.16 -8.85 4.99
CA ASP A 170 24.30 -9.67 4.58
C ASP A 170 24.81 -10.63 5.68
N ALA A 171 24.44 -10.41 6.94
CA ALA A 171 24.67 -11.37 8.01
C ALA A 171 23.42 -12.22 8.20
N PRO A 172 23.53 -13.52 8.51
CA PRO A 172 22.38 -14.29 8.93
C PRO A 172 21.81 -13.61 10.18
N ALA A 173 20.69 -12.90 10.00
CA ALA A 173 20.03 -12.20 11.10
C ALA A 173 19.66 -13.25 12.15
N PRO A 174 20.07 -13.10 13.41
CA PRO A 174 19.70 -14.06 14.47
C PRO A 174 18.18 -14.07 14.69
N LEU A 175 17.51 -12.95 14.40
CA LEU A 175 16.07 -12.82 14.53
C LEU A 175 15.35 -13.31 13.28
N ARG A 176 14.24 -14.01 13.52
CA ARG A 176 13.30 -14.43 12.48
C ARG A 176 11.95 -13.79 12.77
N GLY A 177 11.33 -13.20 11.77
CA GLY A 177 10.06 -12.55 12.00
C GLY A 177 9.56 -11.74 10.83
N PHE A 178 8.36 -11.26 11.00
CA PHE A 178 7.60 -10.54 10.00
C PHE A 178 6.69 -9.50 10.68
N VAL A 179 6.46 -8.40 10.01
CA VAL A 179 5.49 -7.38 10.41
C VAL A 179 4.30 -7.48 9.45
N ASP A 180 3.16 -7.89 9.96
CA ASP A 180 1.92 -8.01 9.18
C ASP A 180 1.30 -6.62 8.97
N GLU A 181 1.32 -5.78 10.02
CA GLU A 181 0.92 -4.36 9.96
C GLU A 181 2.00 -3.48 10.65
N PRO A 182 2.22 -2.24 10.17
CA PRO A 182 1.51 -1.61 9.08
C PRO A 182 1.87 -2.22 7.72
N ALA A 183 0.87 -2.32 6.85
CA ALA A 183 1.09 -2.61 5.44
C ALA A 183 1.91 -1.48 4.78
N ALA A 184 2.33 -1.66 3.53
CA ALA A 184 3.05 -0.65 2.75
C ALA A 184 2.30 0.70 2.66
N VAL A 185 0.99 0.66 2.83
CA VAL A 185 0.11 1.82 2.96
C VAL A 185 -0.78 1.61 4.18
N CYS A 186 -0.80 2.59 5.07
CA CYS A 186 -1.53 2.50 6.33
C CYS A 186 -2.34 3.78 6.60
N CYS A 187 -3.56 3.61 7.07
CA CYS A 187 -4.36 4.73 7.55
C CYS A 187 -3.84 5.17 8.93
N CYS A 188 -3.32 6.40 9.00
CA CYS A 188 -2.91 7.02 10.25
C CYS A 188 -4.12 7.70 10.87
N ARG A 189 -4.66 7.14 11.95
CA ARG A 189 -5.75 7.73 12.71
C ARG A 189 -5.22 8.38 13.97
N PHE A 190 -5.56 9.65 14.18
CA PHE A 190 -5.14 10.42 15.36
C PHE A 190 -3.61 10.39 15.61
N GLY A 191 -2.83 10.41 14.54
CA GLY A 191 -1.38 10.32 14.62
C GLY A 191 -0.85 8.94 15.03
N ARG A 192 -1.60 7.85 14.81
CA ARG A 192 -1.23 6.48 15.20
C ARG A 192 -1.37 5.49 14.08
N ILE A 193 -0.50 4.49 14.09
CA ILE A 193 -0.55 3.32 13.20
C ILE A 193 -0.52 2.03 14.02
N PRO A 194 -1.24 0.98 13.60
CA PRO A 194 -1.10 -0.34 14.21
C PRO A 194 0.26 -0.95 13.86
N ALA A 195 0.79 -1.75 14.78
CA ALA A 195 1.96 -2.58 14.53
C ALA A 195 1.72 -3.95 15.13
N PHE A 196 1.65 -4.97 14.29
CA PHE A 196 1.63 -6.35 14.73
C PHE A 196 2.36 -7.28 13.76
N GLY A 197 2.75 -8.42 14.26
CA GLY A 197 3.52 -9.40 13.52
C GLY A 197 4.06 -10.47 14.45
N HIS A 198 5.14 -11.10 14.02
CA HIS A 198 5.84 -12.07 14.85
C HIS A 198 7.35 -11.87 14.76
N LEU A 199 8.04 -12.12 15.86
CA LEU A 199 9.50 -11.98 15.96
C LEU A 199 10.04 -12.90 17.05
N PHE A 200 11.02 -13.73 16.70
CA PHE A 200 11.70 -14.61 17.64
C PHE A 200 13.16 -14.79 17.29
N HIS A 201 13.95 -15.17 18.29
CA HIS A 201 15.30 -15.67 18.11
C HIS A 201 15.29 -17.20 18.17
N PRO A 202 16.10 -17.93 17.36
CA PRO A 202 16.11 -19.39 17.35
C PRO A 202 16.41 -20.02 18.71
N GLU A 203 17.26 -19.39 19.53
CA GLU A 203 17.83 -19.96 20.75
C GLU A 203 17.51 -19.16 22.01
N LEU A 204 17.37 -17.82 21.91
CA LEU A 204 17.21 -16.91 23.04
C LEU A 204 15.78 -16.37 23.10
N ARG A 205 15.25 -16.18 24.30
CA ARG A 205 13.94 -15.56 24.48
C ARG A 205 13.99 -14.08 24.22
N VAL A 206 12.97 -13.57 23.52
CA VAL A 206 12.71 -12.14 23.39
C VAL A 206 12.10 -11.66 24.70
N ARG A 207 12.80 -10.74 25.37
CA ARG A 207 12.35 -10.14 26.63
C ARG A 207 11.45 -8.95 26.38
N ARG A 208 11.74 -8.17 25.35
CA ARG A 208 11.02 -6.94 25.00
C ARG A 208 11.13 -6.66 23.52
N ILE A 209 10.03 -6.16 22.94
CA ILE A 209 10.04 -5.59 21.60
C ILE A 209 9.76 -4.11 21.70
N LEU A 210 10.59 -3.31 21.04
CA LEU A 210 10.48 -1.87 20.97
C LEU A 210 10.27 -1.44 19.52
N ALA A 211 9.33 -0.54 19.30
CA ALA A 211 9.09 0.06 17.99
C ALA A 211 9.43 1.55 18.01
N THR A 212 9.95 2.05 16.90
CA THR A 212 10.20 3.47 16.74
C THR A 212 10.07 3.88 15.28
N VAL A 213 9.60 5.12 15.05
CA VAL A 213 9.53 5.75 13.72
C VAL A 213 10.51 6.92 13.59
N ASP A 214 11.05 7.42 14.70
CA ASP A 214 11.92 8.62 14.79
C ASP A 214 13.26 8.37 15.51
N LEU A 215 13.49 7.16 16.03
CA LEU A 215 14.61 6.80 16.91
C LEU A 215 14.76 7.66 18.19
N GLN A 216 13.76 8.47 18.51
CA GLN A 216 13.70 9.28 19.72
C GLN A 216 12.63 8.77 20.68
N SER A 217 11.50 8.37 20.13
CA SER A 217 10.36 7.82 20.88
C SER A 217 10.34 6.30 20.74
N TRP A 218 10.64 5.61 21.83
CA TRP A 218 10.67 4.16 21.88
C TRP A 218 9.39 3.65 22.52
N GLN A 219 8.63 2.85 21.78
CA GLN A 219 7.31 2.40 22.18
C GLN A 219 7.33 0.88 22.37
N PRO A 220 7.10 0.38 23.57
CA PRO A 220 7.05 -1.05 23.82
C PRO A 220 5.81 -1.66 23.16
N LEU A 221 5.99 -2.82 22.55
CA LEU A 221 4.92 -3.64 22.00
C LEU A 221 4.57 -4.77 22.97
N ALA A 222 3.31 -5.19 22.97
CA ALA A 222 2.90 -6.41 23.66
C ALA A 222 3.51 -7.62 22.93
N ILE A 223 4.13 -8.54 23.67
CA ILE A 223 4.85 -9.71 23.16
C ILE A 223 4.22 -11.01 23.63
N HIS A 224 4.77 -12.13 23.17
CA HIS A 224 4.32 -13.48 23.52
C HIS A 224 2.87 -13.78 23.13
N GLN A 225 2.40 -13.13 22.07
CA GLN A 225 1.07 -13.41 21.55
C GLN A 225 1.08 -14.74 20.78
N PRO A 226 0.00 -15.53 20.86
CA PRO A 226 -0.14 -16.74 20.06
C PRO A 226 0.01 -16.44 18.58
N SER A 227 0.80 -17.24 17.88
CA SER A 227 1.07 -17.05 16.44
C SER A 227 0.92 -18.39 15.71
N PRO A 228 -0.30 -18.83 15.37
CA PRO A 228 -0.55 -20.14 14.77
C PRO A 228 0.19 -20.38 13.46
N GLY A 229 0.30 -19.37 12.59
CA GLY A 229 1.05 -19.45 11.34
C GLY A 229 2.53 -19.71 11.56
N PRO A 230 3.25 -18.85 12.29
CA PRO A 230 4.63 -19.08 12.68
C PRO A 230 4.84 -20.39 13.46
N ALA A 231 3.94 -20.75 14.38
CA ALA A 231 4.03 -22.01 15.12
C ALA A 231 4.01 -23.25 14.19
N THR A 232 3.25 -23.19 13.12
CA THR A 232 3.20 -24.25 12.10
C THR A 232 4.43 -24.20 11.17
N HIS A 233 4.77 -23.02 10.66
CA HIS A 233 5.85 -22.84 9.70
C HIS A 233 7.23 -23.12 10.33
N TYR A 234 7.42 -22.71 11.56
CA TYR A 234 8.66 -22.86 12.33
C TYR A 234 8.48 -23.89 13.47
N ALA A 235 7.78 -24.97 13.22
CA ALA A 235 7.44 -25.99 14.25
C ALA A 235 8.66 -26.58 14.99
N HIS A 236 9.85 -26.53 14.37
CA HIS A 236 11.11 -27.00 14.97
C HIS A 236 11.76 -25.98 15.92
N TYR A 237 11.23 -24.75 16.00
CA TYR A 237 11.69 -23.72 16.95
C TYR A 237 10.68 -23.55 18.09
N PRO A 238 10.97 -23.99 19.30
CA PRO A 238 10.01 -23.89 20.43
C PRO A 238 9.57 -22.44 20.71
N LEU A 239 10.45 -21.46 20.50
CA LEU A 239 10.19 -20.05 20.75
C LEU A 239 9.30 -19.38 19.69
N ALA A 240 9.00 -20.07 18.59
CA ALA A 240 8.09 -19.57 17.55
C ALA A 240 6.61 -19.71 17.88
N GLN A 241 6.24 -20.50 18.92
CA GLN A 241 4.84 -20.78 19.25
C GLN A 241 4.09 -19.57 19.83
N ALA A 242 4.81 -18.69 20.53
CA ALA A 242 4.26 -17.48 21.14
C ALA A 242 5.14 -16.27 20.82
N CYS A 243 5.42 -16.06 19.55
CA CYS A 243 6.34 -15.04 19.05
C CYS A 243 5.63 -13.80 18.49
N GLY A 244 4.30 -13.73 18.58
CA GLY A 244 3.51 -12.60 18.14
C GLY A 244 3.78 -11.34 18.96
N PHE A 245 3.75 -10.19 18.31
CA PHE A 245 3.77 -8.89 18.95
C PHE A 245 2.68 -7.99 18.38
N THR A 246 2.28 -6.99 19.17
CA THR A 246 1.24 -6.04 18.76
C THR A 246 1.31 -4.75 19.53
N GLY A 247 0.86 -3.65 18.92
CA GLY A 247 0.73 -2.34 19.55
C GLY A 247 0.22 -1.26 18.60
N LEU A 248 0.06 -0.06 19.15
CA LEU A 248 -0.15 1.18 18.38
C LEU A 248 1.09 2.06 18.51
N ILE A 249 1.54 2.57 17.39
CA ILE A 249 2.72 3.42 17.30
C ILE A 249 2.26 4.86 17.05
N ASP A 250 2.64 5.76 17.94
CA ASP A 250 2.47 7.19 17.71
C ASP A 250 3.44 7.67 16.62
N VAL A 251 2.90 8.40 15.68
CA VAL A 251 3.66 9.00 14.57
C VAL A 251 3.64 10.50 14.74
N PRO A 252 4.77 11.13 15.05
CA PRO A 252 4.88 12.58 15.12
C PRO A 252 4.49 13.23 13.77
N ALA A 253 3.66 14.28 13.83
CA ALA A 253 3.13 14.95 12.63
C ALA A 253 4.20 15.55 11.71
N GLN A 254 5.39 15.84 12.26
CA GLN A 254 6.52 16.40 11.52
C GLN A 254 7.39 15.37 10.81
N LEU A 255 7.12 14.08 10.97
CA LEU A 255 7.88 13.07 10.27
C LEU A 255 7.56 13.08 8.76
N PRO A 256 8.58 12.86 7.93
CA PRO A 256 8.36 12.74 6.50
C PRO A 256 7.57 11.46 6.16
N ASN A 257 6.72 11.57 5.18
CA ASN A 257 5.94 10.47 4.66
C ASN A 257 6.57 9.96 3.33
N PRO A 258 6.86 8.67 3.14
CA PRO A 258 6.58 7.53 4.03
C PRO A 258 7.44 7.48 5.29
N VAL A 259 6.88 6.95 6.37
CA VAL A 259 7.61 6.70 7.61
C VAL A 259 8.30 5.33 7.59
N SER A 260 9.39 5.19 8.37
CA SER A 260 10.07 3.92 8.56
C SER A 260 9.83 3.43 9.99
N LEU A 261 9.02 2.40 10.13
CA LEU A 261 8.84 1.69 11.40
C LEU A 261 9.99 0.70 11.58
N ARG A 262 10.70 0.80 12.69
CA ARG A 262 11.77 -0.14 13.09
C ARG A 262 11.34 -0.90 14.33
N ILE A 263 11.46 -2.20 14.27
CA ILE A 263 11.18 -3.10 15.38
C ILE A 263 12.51 -3.62 15.92
N TYR A 264 12.72 -3.50 17.22
CA TYR A 264 13.90 -3.99 17.91
C TYR A 264 13.48 -5.05 18.94
N ALA A 265 14.23 -6.13 19.02
CA ALA A 265 14.09 -7.14 20.06
C ALA A 265 15.25 -7.06 21.05
N GLU A 266 14.92 -6.93 22.32
CA GLU A 266 15.84 -7.15 23.44
C GLU A 266 15.73 -8.61 23.87
N LEU A 267 16.86 -9.31 23.88
CA LEU A 267 16.93 -10.71 24.23
C LEU A 267 17.23 -10.90 25.73
N GLU A 268 17.12 -12.13 26.21
CA GLU A 268 17.34 -12.48 27.62
C GLU A 268 18.78 -12.31 28.09
N ASP A 269 19.74 -12.22 27.16
CA ASP A 269 21.15 -11.92 27.41
C ASP A 269 21.48 -10.40 27.42
N ASP A 270 20.45 -9.56 27.48
CA ASP A 270 20.50 -8.11 27.40
C ASP A 270 21.00 -7.54 26.05
N SER A 271 21.21 -8.38 25.04
CA SER A 271 21.53 -7.91 23.69
C SER A 271 20.31 -7.32 23.00
N LEU A 272 20.53 -6.25 22.22
CA LEU A 272 19.49 -5.59 21.43
C LEU A 272 19.75 -5.81 19.94
N HIS A 273 18.75 -6.32 19.25
CA HIS A 273 18.83 -6.62 17.83
C HIS A 273 17.76 -5.89 17.04
N LEU A 274 18.12 -5.30 15.90
CA LEU A 274 17.16 -4.79 14.95
C LEU A 274 16.49 -5.96 14.23
N GLY A 275 15.18 -6.00 14.29
CA GLY A 275 14.32 -6.90 13.55
C GLY A 275 13.84 -6.28 12.23
N PRO A 276 12.62 -6.60 11.79
CA PRO A 276 12.07 -6.05 10.54
C PRO A 276 11.99 -4.52 10.55
N VAL A 277 12.29 -3.93 9.39
CA VAL A 277 12.05 -2.51 9.11
C VAL A 277 10.97 -2.41 8.06
N VAL A 278 9.88 -1.74 8.36
CA VAL A 278 8.76 -1.54 7.45
C VAL A 278 8.68 -0.08 7.05
N ARG A 279 8.61 0.19 5.76
CA ARG A 279 8.24 1.51 5.24
C ARG A 279 6.77 1.52 4.91
N THR A 280 6.06 2.45 5.50
CA THR A 280 4.64 2.62 5.26
C THR A 280 4.32 4.04 4.84
N GLN A 281 3.50 4.16 3.81
CA GLN A 281 2.89 5.42 3.40
C GLN A 281 1.69 5.68 4.30
N LEU A 282 1.69 6.82 4.98
CA LEU A 282 0.58 7.21 5.83
C LEU A 282 -0.44 8.05 5.04
N HIS A 283 -1.70 7.73 5.22
CA HIS A 283 -2.82 8.54 4.81
C HIS A 283 -3.53 9.07 6.05
N SER A 284 -3.63 10.39 6.16
CA SER A 284 -4.38 11.06 7.21
C SER A 284 -5.69 11.60 6.64
N ALA A 285 -6.80 11.31 7.29
CA ALA A 285 -8.10 11.85 6.94
C ALA A 285 -8.19 13.39 7.10
N GLU A 286 -7.22 14.01 7.78
CA GLU A 286 -7.21 15.44 8.09
C GLU A 286 -6.46 16.31 7.09
N GLU A 287 -5.54 15.75 6.29
CA GLU A 287 -4.70 16.51 5.35
C GLU A 287 -5.47 17.04 4.13
N GLU A 288 -6.61 16.48 3.79
CA GLU A 288 -7.40 16.91 2.62
C GLU A 288 -8.24 18.19 2.83
N LYS A 289 -8.33 18.72 4.04
CA LYS A 289 -9.25 19.85 4.35
C LYS A 289 -8.67 21.24 4.22
N ARG A 290 -7.39 21.44 3.87
CA ARG A 290 -6.79 22.76 3.73
C ARG A 290 -5.97 22.92 2.45
N PRO A 291 -6.48 23.60 1.42
CA PRO A 291 -5.59 24.29 0.48
C PRO A 291 -4.99 25.47 1.25
N GLY A 292 -3.85 25.25 1.88
CA GLY A 292 -3.03 26.33 2.44
C GLY A 292 -2.32 27.10 1.31
N PRO A 293 -1.84 28.33 1.57
CA PRO A 293 -1.00 29.06 0.62
C PRO A 293 0.19 28.20 0.23
N VAL A 294 0.52 28.16 -1.06
CA VAL A 294 1.67 27.41 -1.59
C VAL A 294 2.93 27.84 -0.81
N PRO A 295 3.55 26.94 -0.05
CA PRO A 295 4.68 27.29 0.79
C PRO A 295 5.90 27.70 -0.05
N ALA A 296 6.71 28.62 0.46
CA ALA A 296 7.95 29.02 -0.21
C ALA A 296 8.90 27.81 -0.33
N ALA A 297 9.53 27.66 -1.51
CA ALA A 297 10.51 26.61 -1.70
C ALA A 297 11.72 26.82 -0.78
N VAL A 298 12.17 25.75 -0.14
CA VAL A 298 13.41 25.74 0.64
C VAL A 298 14.60 25.88 -0.32
N SER A 299 15.59 26.67 0.04
CA SER A 299 16.85 26.75 -0.71
C SER A 299 17.54 25.38 -0.69
N PHE A 300 18.00 24.91 -1.85
CA PHE A 300 18.75 23.66 -1.95
C PHE A 300 20.00 23.67 -1.06
N ASP A 301 20.72 24.79 -1.04
CA ASP A 301 21.96 24.93 -0.26
C ASP A 301 21.69 24.97 1.25
N ASP A 302 20.57 25.56 1.68
CA ASP A 302 20.15 25.51 3.10
C ASP A 302 19.79 24.06 3.50
N ALA A 303 19.15 23.30 2.61
CA ALA A 303 18.83 21.90 2.86
C ALA A 303 20.10 21.03 2.95
N VAL A 304 21.06 21.22 2.04
CA VAL A 304 22.37 20.55 2.09
C VAL A 304 23.10 20.89 3.39
N THR A 305 23.16 22.17 3.74
CA THR A 305 23.82 22.65 4.95
C THR A 305 23.18 22.05 6.23
N ALA A 306 21.85 22.03 6.28
CA ALA A 306 21.12 21.45 7.39
C ALA A 306 21.34 19.94 7.48
N TRP A 307 21.43 19.25 6.34
CA TRP A 307 21.68 17.82 6.25
C TRP A 307 23.08 17.45 6.70
N ASP A 308 24.11 18.13 6.17
CA ASP A 308 25.51 17.93 6.57
C ASP A 308 25.71 18.18 8.06
N ARG A 309 25.09 19.23 8.60
CA ARG A 309 25.12 19.53 10.04
C ARG A 309 24.48 18.42 10.87
N ALA A 310 23.34 17.90 10.42
CA ALA A 310 22.63 16.82 11.12
C ALA A 310 23.46 15.53 11.17
N LEU A 311 24.15 15.18 10.07
CA LEU A 311 25.05 14.05 9.99
C LEU A 311 26.29 14.23 10.88
N ALA A 312 26.92 15.41 10.82
CA ALA A 312 28.09 15.72 11.65
C ALA A 312 27.77 15.70 13.16
N THR A 313 26.60 16.15 13.58
CA THR A 313 26.16 16.09 14.98
C THR A 313 26.05 14.65 15.52
N ARG A 314 25.96 13.68 14.63
CA ARG A 314 25.85 12.25 14.93
C ARG A 314 27.11 11.45 14.60
N ASP A 315 28.22 12.12 14.32
CA ASP A 315 29.49 11.53 13.89
C ASP A 315 29.34 10.59 12.67
N ILE A 316 28.38 10.87 11.79
CA ILE A 316 28.18 10.09 10.57
C ILE A 316 29.08 10.64 9.47
N ALA A 317 30.15 9.91 9.16
CA ALA A 317 31.02 10.24 8.04
C ALA A 317 30.31 9.99 6.71
N VAL A 318 30.56 10.84 5.71
CA VAL A 318 30.01 10.73 4.35
C VAL A 318 31.15 10.44 3.38
N THR A 319 31.01 9.44 2.52
CA THR A 319 31.94 9.23 1.40
C THR A 319 31.69 10.32 0.36
N LYS A 320 32.60 11.29 0.29
CA LYS A 320 32.58 12.37 -0.73
C LYS A 320 33.37 11.89 -1.94
N ASP A 321 32.65 11.51 -2.98
CA ASP A 321 33.20 11.00 -4.23
C ASP A 321 32.50 11.66 -5.44
N ALA A 322 33.01 11.41 -6.65
CA ALA A 322 32.46 11.96 -7.88
C ALA A 322 31.01 11.53 -8.16
N GLU A 323 30.54 10.41 -7.56
CA GLU A 323 29.17 9.95 -7.69
C GLU A 323 28.23 10.85 -6.85
N LEU A 324 28.63 11.22 -5.63
CA LEU A 324 27.89 12.14 -4.79
C LEU A 324 27.79 13.52 -5.47
N ASP A 325 28.90 14.03 -6.03
CA ASP A 325 28.89 15.34 -6.68
C ASP A 325 27.96 15.38 -7.91
N ARG A 326 27.98 14.35 -8.74
CA ARG A 326 27.06 14.22 -9.88
C ARG A 326 25.61 14.14 -9.43
N TYR A 327 25.35 13.39 -8.37
CA TYR A 327 24.02 13.25 -7.83
C TYR A 327 23.48 14.56 -7.25
N LEU A 328 24.29 15.31 -6.49
CA LEU A 328 23.95 16.62 -5.95
C LEU A 328 23.67 17.64 -7.05
N ALA A 329 24.47 17.65 -8.12
CA ALA A 329 24.23 18.50 -9.28
C ALA A 329 22.86 18.20 -9.92
N THR A 330 22.51 16.94 -10.06
CA THR A 330 21.21 16.49 -10.58
C THR A 330 20.06 16.93 -9.66
N LEU A 331 20.19 16.74 -8.36
CA LEU A 331 19.17 17.18 -7.39
C LEU A 331 19.00 18.69 -7.36
N ARG A 332 20.11 19.44 -7.44
CA ARG A 332 20.09 20.92 -7.49
C ARG A 332 19.31 21.40 -8.71
N THR A 333 19.57 20.82 -9.89
CA THR A 333 18.85 21.14 -11.11
C THR A 333 17.35 20.85 -11.02
N ALA A 334 17.01 19.72 -10.40
CA ALA A 334 15.61 19.31 -10.20
C ALA A 334 14.86 20.21 -9.19
N HIS A 335 15.59 20.80 -8.23
CA HIS A 335 15.05 21.64 -7.16
C HIS A 335 15.13 23.15 -7.47
N ALA A 336 15.80 23.55 -8.54
CA ALA A 336 15.91 24.96 -8.92
C ALA A 336 14.51 25.59 -9.07
N PRO A 337 14.27 26.78 -8.47
CA PRO A 337 12.99 27.46 -8.62
C PRO A 337 12.77 27.77 -10.09
N LYS A 338 11.72 27.18 -10.67
CA LYS A 338 11.25 27.55 -12.00
C LYS A 338 10.83 29.01 -11.97
N ALA A 339 11.37 29.83 -12.87
CA ALA A 339 11.00 31.22 -12.98
C ALA A 339 9.48 31.38 -12.97
N ARG A 340 8.97 32.26 -12.10
CA ARG A 340 7.56 32.53 -11.93
C ARG A 340 6.96 33.10 -13.23
N GLY A 341 6.29 32.22 -13.96
CA GLY A 341 5.35 32.61 -15.01
C GLY A 341 4.02 31.93 -14.65
N GLY A 342 3.06 32.75 -14.18
CA GLY A 342 1.65 32.37 -14.04
C GLY A 342 1.34 31.32 -12.97
N ALA A 343 0.26 31.54 -12.24
CA ALA A 343 -0.31 30.56 -11.28
C ALA A 343 -0.49 29.21 -11.98
N THR A 344 0.36 28.23 -11.66
CA THR A 344 0.24 26.88 -12.18
C THR A 344 -0.84 26.16 -11.41
N GLN A 345 -1.95 25.91 -12.09
CA GLN A 345 -2.91 24.88 -11.71
C GLN A 345 -2.18 23.52 -11.56
N PRO A 346 -2.67 22.61 -10.69
CA PRO A 346 -2.10 21.25 -10.55
C PRO A 346 -2.12 20.40 -11.84
N ASP A 347 -2.64 20.92 -12.92
CA ASP A 347 -2.79 20.28 -14.23
C ASP A 347 -1.65 20.60 -15.23
N ALA A 348 -0.55 21.25 -14.81
CA ALA A 348 0.57 21.41 -15.73
C ALA A 348 1.14 20.01 -16.05
N PRO A 349 1.04 19.54 -17.30
CA PRO A 349 1.70 18.32 -17.70
C PRO A 349 3.19 18.53 -17.44
N LEU A 350 3.79 17.62 -16.67
CA LEU A 350 5.25 17.55 -16.60
C LEU A 350 5.76 17.59 -18.05
N SER A 351 6.63 18.54 -18.36
CA SER A 351 7.21 18.70 -19.68
C SER A 351 7.97 17.42 -20.05
N GLU A 352 7.23 16.45 -20.56
CA GLU A 352 7.83 15.34 -21.24
C GLU A 352 8.37 15.88 -22.54
N THR A 353 9.64 15.65 -22.82
CA THR A 353 10.17 15.85 -24.17
C THR A 353 9.23 15.11 -25.13
N PRO A 354 8.58 15.78 -26.09
CA PRO A 354 7.62 15.12 -26.95
C PRO A 354 8.34 13.96 -27.65
N LEU A 355 7.90 12.74 -27.36
CA LEU A 355 8.37 11.57 -28.11
C LEU A 355 7.90 11.76 -29.55
N ARG A 356 8.86 11.79 -30.50
CA ARG A 356 8.54 12.01 -31.91
C ARG A 356 7.70 10.84 -32.42
N PRO A 357 6.57 11.10 -33.14
CA PRO A 357 5.73 10.05 -33.68
C PRO A 357 6.46 9.09 -34.64
N ASP A 358 7.54 9.57 -35.24
CA ASP A 358 8.32 8.84 -36.28
C ASP A 358 9.44 7.96 -35.70
N THR A 359 9.43 7.67 -34.39
CA THR A 359 10.44 6.80 -33.77
C THR A 359 10.28 5.38 -34.33
N PRO A 360 11.36 4.74 -34.88
CA PRO A 360 11.28 3.39 -35.38
C PRO A 360 10.78 2.41 -34.31
N ARG A 361 9.84 1.56 -34.68
CA ARG A 361 9.28 0.53 -33.77
C ARG A 361 10.20 -0.66 -33.72
N PRO A 362 10.36 -1.32 -32.54
CA PRO A 362 11.13 -2.55 -32.43
C PRO A 362 10.46 -3.67 -33.25
N GLY A 363 11.24 -4.40 -34.05
CA GLY A 363 10.72 -5.50 -34.87
C GLY A 363 10.41 -6.74 -34.05
N ARG A 364 11.22 -7.00 -33.00
CA ARG A 364 11.08 -8.15 -32.09
C ARG A 364 11.05 -7.69 -30.66
N VAL A 365 9.92 -7.97 -29.97
CA VAL A 365 9.70 -7.54 -28.58
C VAL A 365 9.51 -8.75 -27.68
N LEU A 366 10.27 -8.82 -26.60
CA LEU A 366 10.08 -9.78 -25.53
C LEU A 366 9.32 -9.11 -24.38
N LEU A 367 8.17 -9.68 -24.04
CA LEU A 367 7.28 -9.24 -22.97
C LEU A 367 7.51 -10.16 -21.75
N ALA A 368 7.99 -9.62 -20.64
CA ALA A 368 8.22 -10.36 -19.41
C ALA A 368 7.18 -10.01 -18.35
N THR A 369 6.57 -11.03 -17.73
CA THR A 369 5.56 -10.89 -16.68
C THR A 369 5.78 -11.88 -15.54
N HIS A 370 5.24 -11.58 -14.36
CA HIS A 370 5.31 -12.48 -13.21
C HIS A 370 4.29 -13.64 -13.29
N GLY A 371 3.26 -13.52 -14.12
CA GLY A 371 2.24 -14.54 -14.30
C GLY A 371 1.27 -14.16 -15.40
N LEU A 372 0.50 -15.13 -15.88
CA LEU A 372 -0.53 -14.96 -16.92
C LEU A 372 -1.94 -14.95 -16.32
N SER A 373 -2.08 -14.38 -15.12
CA SER A 373 -3.35 -14.25 -14.41
C SER A 373 -4.21 -13.09 -14.94
N LEU A 374 -5.48 -13.05 -14.54
CA LEU A 374 -6.42 -11.97 -14.89
C LEU A 374 -6.20 -10.64 -14.16
N GLN A 375 -5.09 -10.50 -13.43
CA GLN A 375 -4.75 -9.27 -12.70
C GLN A 375 -4.40 -8.10 -13.63
N GLY A 376 -4.35 -6.88 -13.07
CA GLY A 376 -4.17 -5.65 -13.82
C GLY A 376 -2.87 -5.57 -14.63
N ALA A 377 -1.72 -5.94 -14.04
CA ALA A 377 -0.43 -5.86 -14.72
C ALA A 377 -0.30 -6.86 -15.89
N PRO A 378 -0.66 -8.16 -15.79
CA PRO A 378 -0.70 -9.06 -16.94
C PRO A 378 -1.67 -8.61 -18.04
N ARG A 379 -2.85 -8.08 -17.69
CA ARG A 379 -3.79 -7.54 -18.68
C ARG A 379 -3.24 -6.30 -19.39
N PHE A 380 -2.59 -5.39 -18.65
CA PHE A 380 -1.89 -4.26 -19.25
C PHE A 380 -0.86 -4.72 -20.28
N LEU A 381 -0.07 -5.75 -19.94
CA LEU A 381 0.93 -6.29 -20.86
C LEU A 381 0.31 -6.94 -22.10
N LEU A 382 -0.82 -7.64 -21.94
CA LEU A 382 -1.55 -8.22 -23.08
C LEU A 382 -2.06 -7.11 -24.01
N ASP A 383 -2.68 -6.05 -23.49
CA ASP A 383 -3.18 -4.93 -24.29
C ASP A 383 -2.02 -4.20 -24.99
N LEU A 384 -0.87 -4.07 -24.34
CA LEU A 384 0.35 -3.53 -24.94
C LEU A 384 0.89 -4.48 -26.03
N GLY A 385 0.86 -5.79 -25.81
CA GLY A 385 1.21 -6.83 -26.81
C GLY A 385 0.33 -6.76 -28.05
N ARG A 386 -0.99 -6.57 -27.87
CA ARG A 386 -1.92 -6.34 -28.99
C ARG A 386 -1.52 -5.12 -29.84
N ALA A 387 -1.12 -4.03 -29.16
CA ALA A 387 -0.67 -2.84 -29.85
C ALA A 387 0.64 -3.05 -30.63
N PHE A 388 1.61 -3.81 -30.10
CA PHE A 388 2.83 -4.17 -30.80
C PHE A 388 2.55 -5.12 -31.98
N ALA A 389 1.71 -6.15 -31.80
CA ALA A 389 1.33 -7.05 -32.88
C ALA A 389 0.62 -6.32 -34.02
N ALA A 390 -0.33 -5.44 -33.69
CA ALA A 390 -0.99 -4.56 -34.68
C ALA A 390 -0.02 -3.61 -35.39
N ALA A 391 1.08 -3.26 -34.74
CA ALA A 391 2.16 -2.46 -35.31
C ALA A 391 3.19 -3.27 -36.13
N GLY A 392 3.00 -4.60 -36.24
CA GLY A 392 3.86 -5.52 -37.03
C GLY A 392 5.06 -6.07 -36.26
N SER A 393 5.15 -5.91 -34.95
CA SER A 393 6.23 -6.50 -34.15
C SER A 393 6.00 -8.00 -33.92
N GLN A 394 7.08 -8.78 -33.97
CA GLN A 394 7.07 -10.18 -33.54
C GLN A 394 7.20 -10.26 -32.01
N LEU A 395 6.34 -11.05 -31.37
CA LEU A 395 6.26 -11.13 -29.93
C LEU A 395 6.83 -12.44 -29.38
N GLN A 396 7.56 -12.33 -28.28
CA GLN A 396 7.84 -13.43 -27.34
C GLN A 396 7.28 -13.03 -25.97
N VAL A 397 6.78 -14.01 -25.22
CA VAL A 397 6.32 -13.79 -23.84
C VAL A 397 7.08 -14.73 -22.93
N VAL A 398 7.63 -14.16 -21.84
CA VAL A 398 8.28 -14.94 -20.78
C VAL A 398 7.54 -14.65 -19.49
N SER A 399 7.05 -15.71 -18.84
CA SER A 399 6.28 -15.61 -17.60
C SER A 399 6.86 -16.53 -16.52
N ALA A 400 6.83 -16.08 -15.26
CA ALA A 400 7.21 -16.91 -14.12
C ALA A 400 6.12 -17.93 -13.75
N GLU A 401 4.85 -17.64 -14.09
CA GLU A 401 3.72 -18.53 -13.83
C GLU A 401 2.80 -18.57 -15.05
N ASP A 402 2.21 -19.74 -15.29
CA ASP A 402 1.18 -19.90 -16.34
C ASP A 402 -0.18 -19.39 -15.84
N GLY A 403 -1.14 -19.25 -16.75
CA GLY A 403 -2.48 -18.79 -16.37
C GLY A 403 -3.44 -18.54 -17.55
N PRO A 404 -4.64 -18.02 -17.24
CA PRO A 404 -5.72 -17.85 -18.21
C PRO A 404 -5.37 -17.01 -19.44
N LEU A 405 -4.42 -16.09 -19.36
CA LEU A 405 -4.03 -15.22 -20.48
C LEU A 405 -3.08 -15.90 -21.48
N HIS A 406 -2.61 -17.14 -21.21
CA HIS A 406 -1.69 -17.87 -22.09
C HIS A 406 -2.23 -17.94 -23.53
N GLY A 407 -3.47 -18.41 -23.66
CA GLY A 407 -4.12 -18.57 -24.99
C GLY A 407 -4.28 -17.25 -25.73
N GLU A 408 -4.52 -16.14 -25.01
CA GLU A 408 -4.66 -14.83 -25.64
C GLU A 408 -3.32 -14.30 -26.18
N PHE A 409 -2.20 -14.51 -25.46
CA PHE A 409 -0.87 -14.20 -25.99
C PHE A 409 -0.49 -15.08 -27.18
N ALA A 410 -0.78 -16.38 -27.11
CA ALA A 410 -0.55 -17.31 -28.22
C ALA A 410 -1.38 -16.91 -29.48
N ALA A 411 -2.60 -16.44 -29.31
CA ALA A 411 -3.43 -15.93 -30.39
C ALA A 411 -2.88 -14.68 -31.08
N LEU A 412 -2.00 -13.93 -30.41
CA LEU A 412 -1.24 -12.82 -31.02
C LEU A 412 -0.02 -13.29 -31.82
N GLY A 413 0.18 -14.62 -31.97
CA GLY A 413 1.37 -15.19 -32.59
C GLY A 413 2.62 -15.18 -31.68
N ALA A 414 2.46 -14.90 -30.38
CA ALA A 414 3.58 -14.86 -29.46
C ALA A 414 4.02 -16.27 -29.04
N LYS A 415 5.33 -16.52 -29.03
CA LYS A 415 5.89 -17.70 -28.37
C LYS A 415 5.87 -17.46 -26.86
N VAL A 416 5.06 -18.21 -26.11
CA VAL A 416 4.98 -18.15 -24.67
C VAL A 416 5.93 -19.17 -24.04
N THR A 417 6.76 -18.72 -23.10
CA THR A 417 7.71 -19.55 -22.36
C THR A 417 7.53 -19.33 -20.86
N ILE A 418 7.34 -20.42 -20.11
CA ILE A 418 7.27 -20.37 -18.64
C ILE A 418 8.66 -20.69 -18.09
N ILE A 419 9.13 -19.85 -17.17
CA ILE A 419 10.45 -19.97 -16.54
C ILE A 419 10.32 -20.17 -15.03
N ASP A 420 11.33 -20.79 -14.43
CA ASP A 420 11.41 -20.89 -12.97
C ASP A 420 12.07 -19.65 -12.36
N ALA A 421 11.27 -18.67 -11.96
CA ALA A 421 11.77 -17.53 -11.18
C ALA A 421 11.80 -17.80 -9.66
N ARG A 422 11.27 -18.91 -9.16
CA ARG A 422 11.24 -19.24 -7.72
C ARG A 422 12.65 -19.41 -7.16
N SER A 423 13.55 -20.01 -7.94
CA SER A 423 14.94 -20.19 -7.54
C SER A 423 15.67 -18.88 -7.20
N ILE A 424 15.26 -17.75 -7.82
CA ILE A 424 15.76 -16.41 -7.49
C ILE A 424 15.13 -15.91 -6.19
N MET A 425 13.81 -16.05 -6.09
CA MET A 425 13.03 -15.53 -4.96
C MET A 425 13.37 -16.22 -3.63
N LEU A 426 13.78 -17.48 -3.69
CA LEU A 426 14.13 -18.31 -2.53
C LEU A 426 15.63 -18.40 -2.26
N ALA A 427 16.48 -17.73 -3.06
CA ALA A 427 17.92 -17.79 -2.92
C ALA A 427 18.39 -17.33 -1.53
N ASP A 428 19.19 -18.12 -0.88
CA ASP A 428 19.73 -17.90 0.48
C ASP A 428 20.91 -16.90 0.52
N SER A 429 21.50 -16.60 -0.64
CA SER A 429 22.63 -15.70 -0.77
C SER A 429 22.59 -14.92 -2.08
N THR A 430 23.27 -13.76 -2.11
CA THR A 430 23.43 -12.95 -3.33
C THR A 430 24.08 -13.77 -4.45
N ALA A 431 25.04 -14.59 -4.12
CA ALA A 431 25.73 -15.46 -5.11
C ALA A 431 24.74 -16.49 -5.69
N ALA A 432 23.91 -17.13 -4.87
CA ALA A 432 22.87 -18.06 -5.33
C ALA A 432 21.84 -17.37 -6.22
N ALA A 433 21.36 -16.19 -5.81
CA ALA A 433 20.40 -15.40 -6.58
C ALA A 433 21.00 -15.01 -7.96
N ARG A 434 22.26 -14.58 -8.01
CA ARG A 434 22.92 -14.22 -9.28
C ARG A 434 23.17 -15.45 -10.18
N ARG A 435 23.48 -16.63 -9.61
CA ARG A 435 23.55 -17.87 -10.38
C ARG A 435 22.20 -18.26 -10.98
N ALA A 436 21.13 -18.14 -10.19
CA ALA A 436 19.77 -18.38 -10.67
C ALA A 436 19.37 -17.40 -11.79
N LEU A 437 19.71 -16.10 -11.65
CA LEU A 437 19.55 -15.12 -12.72
C LEU A 437 20.30 -15.47 -14.00
N ALA A 438 21.57 -15.93 -13.89
CA ALA A 438 22.36 -16.35 -15.04
C ALA A 438 21.72 -17.57 -15.74
N GLY A 439 21.09 -18.47 -14.98
CA GLY A 439 20.37 -19.62 -15.53
C GLY A 439 19.14 -19.21 -16.37
N LEU A 440 18.52 -18.09 -16.08
CA LEU A 440 17.40 -17.60 -16.90
C LEU A 440 17.81 -17.16 -18.31
N ALA A 441 19.08 -16.81 -18.51
CA ALA A 441 19.58 -16.40 -19.83
C ALA A 441 19.43 -17.52 -20.90
N THR A 442 19.31 -18.77 -20.48
CA THR A 442 19.14 -19.94 -21.37
C THR A 442 17.65 -20.29 -21.60
N GLY A 443 16.73 -19.73 -20.80
CA GLY A 443 15.29 -20.08 -20.81
C GLY A 443 14.48 -19.42 -21.94
N ALA A 444 15.02 -18.36 -22.58
CA ALA A 444 14.36 -17.64 -23.68
C ALA A 444 15.39 -17.06 -24.65
N ASP A 445 14.94 -16.67 -25.84
CA ASP A 445 15.85 -16.09 -26.84
C ASP A 445 16.01 -14.57 -26.64
N TRP A 446 16.66 -14.22 -25.54
CA TRP A 446 16.95 -12.82 -25.19
C TRP A 446 17.76 -12.12 -26.28
N ALA A 447 18.74 -12.83 -26.86
CA ALA A 447 19.66 -12.26 -27.84
C ALA A 447 19.01 -11.91 -29.18
N ALA A 448 17.94 -12.62 -29.56
CA ALA A 448 17.20 -12.33 -30.79
C ALA A 448 16.21 -11.16 -30.67
N THR A 449 16.14 -10.49 -29.52
CA THR A 449 15.15 -9.46 -29.19
C THR A 449 15.72 -8.06 -29.44
N ASP A 450 14.92 -7.14 -29.98
CA ASP A 450 15.29 -5.73 -30.16
C ASP A 450 14.98 -4.92 -28.89
N LEU A 451 13.97 -5.33 -28.12
CA LEU A 451 13.56 -4.69 -26.89
C LEU A 451 12.97 -5.73 -25.91
N VAL A 452 13.35 -5.63 -24.64
CA VAL A 452 12.69 -6.33 -23.55
C VAL A 452 11.78 -5.35 -22.79
N ILE A 453 10.55 -5.77 -22.52
CA ILE A 453 9.61 -5.07 -21.64
C ILE A 453 9.44 -5.91 -20.37
N ALA A 454 9.94 -5.42 -19.25
CA ALA A 454 9.76 -5.99 -17.92
C ALA A 454 8.54 -5.32 -17.27
N ASN A 455 7.49 -6.08 -16.95
CA ASN A 455 6.20 -5.55 -16.56
C ASN A 455 5.91 -5.84 -15.07
N SER A 456 6.16 -4.89 -14.20
CA SER A 456 6.04 -4.93 -12.74
C SER A 456 7.40 -5.08 -12.02
N LEU A 457 7.48 -4.63 -10.78
CA LEU A 457 8.66 -4.83 -9.91
C LEU A 457 9.07 -6.30 -9.80
N THR A 458 8.10 -7.20 -9.86
CA THR A 458 8.33 -8.65 -9.75
C THR A 458 9.06 -9.25 -10.95
N THR A 459 9.24 -8.48 -12.03
CA THR A 459 9.99 -8.89 -13.21
C THR A 459 11.41 -8.32 -13.27
N PHE A 460 11.96 -7.88 -12.13
CA PHE A 460 13.35 -7.40 -12.05
C PHE A 460 14.36 -8.37 -12.68
N TRP A 461 14.11 -9.67 -12.59
CA TRP A 461 14.91 -10.73 -13.19
C TRP A 461 15.03 -10.60 -14.72
N ALA A 462 13.96 -10.13 -15.39
CA ALA A 462 13.99 -9.90 -16.83
C ALA A 462 14.91 -8.72 -17.21
N VAL A 463 15.01 -7.71 -16.35
CA VAL A 463 15.95 -6.59 -16.55
C VAL A 463 17.38 -7.10 -16.50
N HIS A 464 17.73 -7.93 -15.51
CA HIS A 464 19.05 -8.54 -15.40
C HIS A 464 19.37 -9.45 -16.60
N ALA A 465 18.41 -10.30 -17.01
CA ALA A 465 18.60 -11.19 -18.17
C ALA A 465 18.78 -10.42 -19.48
N ALA A 466 17.98 -9.36 -19.71
CA ALA A 466 18.12 -8.48 -20.87
C ALA A 466 19.51 -7.83 -20.93
N LYS A 467 19.98 -7.30 -19.79
CA LYS A 467 21.29 -6.64 -19.72
C LYS A 467 22.44 -7.63 -19.89
N ALA A 468 22.33 -8.84 -19.36
CA ALA A 468 23.29 -9.91 -19.61
C ALA A 468 23.36 -10.30 -21.10
N ALA A 469 22.25 -10.21 -21.82
CA ALA A 469 22.19 -10.45 -23.27
C ALA A 469 22.53 -9.19 -24.10
N GLY A 470 22.91 -8.07 -23.49
CA GLY A 470 23.23 -6.81 -24.17
C GLY A 470 22.02 -6.13 -24.84
N ARG A 471 20.79 -6.35 -24.30
CA ARG A 471 19.57 -5.85 -24.90
C ARG A 471 18.99 -4.64 -24.17
N PRO A 472 18.37 -3.68 -24.91
CA PRO A 472 17.62 -2.60 -24.29
C PRO A 472 16.44 -3.13 -23.49
N VAL A 473 16.16 -2.50 -22.34
CA VAL A 473 15.05 -2.91 -21.46
C VAL A 473 14.28 -1.70 -20.95
N LEU A 474 12.94 -1.78 -21.09
CA LEU A 474 11.98 -0.87 -20.51
C LEU A 474 11.30 -1.58 -19.32
N LEU A 475 11.46 -1.02 -18.13
CA LEU A 475 10.79 -1.52 -16.91
C LEU A 475 9.51 -0.71 -16.66
N TYR A 476 8.36 -1.38 -16.64
CA TYR A 476 7.11 -0.81 -16.13
C TYR A 476 6.96 -1.10 -14.64
N VAL A 477 6.60 -0.09 -13.86
CA VAL A 477 6.36 -0.19 -12.43
C VAL A 477 4.90 0.16 -12.14
N HIS A 478 4.16 -0.86 -11.68
CA HIS A 478 2.73 -0.75 -11.35
C HIS A 478 2.50 -0.64 -9.84
N GLU A 479 3.52 -0.90 -9.04
CA GLU A 479 3.44 -0.91 -7.59
C GLU A 479 3.55 0.49 -7.02
N SER A 480 2.64 0.83 -6.10
CA SER A 480 2.56 2.16 -5.47
C SER A 480 3.51 2.31 -4.28
N THR A 481 4.39 1.33 -4.05
CA THR A 481 5.33 1.31 -2.95
C THR A 481 6.75 1.04 -3.42
N THR A 482 7.74 1.32 -2.56
CA THR A 482 9.15 1.02 -2.88
C THR A 482 9.42 -0.49 -2.96
N PRO A 483 10.45 -0.96 -3.68
CA PRO A 483 10.79 -2.39 -3.70
C PRO A 483 10.93 -2.99 -2.29
N ALA A 484 11.58 -2.27 -1.38
CA ALA A 484 11.74 -2.73 -0.01
C ALA A 484 10.40 -2.87 0.74
N ALA A 485 9.45 -1.95 0.54
CA ALA A 485 8.12 -2.04 1.14
C ALA A 485 7.25 -3.11 0.45
N PHE A 486 7.32 -3.21 -0.87
CA PHE A 486 6.55 -4.19 -1.64
C PHE A 486 6.90 -5.63 -1.27
N TYR A 487 8.20 -5.93 -1.23
CA TYR A 487 8.65 -7.27 -0.87
C TYR A 487 8.60 -7.52 0.64
N GLY A 488 8.83 -6.49 1.45
CA GLY A 488 8.91 -6.62 2.90
C GLY A 488 9.91 -7.69 3.31
N SER A 489 9.53 -8.52 4.25
CA SER A 489 10.28 -9.71 4.67
C SER A 489 9.84 -11.00 3.96
N ARG A 490 8.93 -10.91 2.97
CA ARG A 490 8.45 -12.08 2.20
C ARG A 490 9.54 -12.72 1.34
N VAL A 491 10.59 -11.97 1.02
CA VAL A 491 11.74 -12.48 0.28
C VAL A 491 13.03 -12.09 0.98
N PRO A 492 14.13 -12.85 0.78
CA PRO A 492 15.44 -12.51 1.31
C PRO A 492 15.91 -11.13 0.85
N GLY A 493 16.65 -10.40 1.71
CA GLY A 493 17.09 -9.03 1.44
C GLY A 493 17.92 -8.85 0.16
N GLN A 494 18.68 -9.88 -0.25
CA GLN A 494 19.42 -9.88 -1.50
C GLN A 494 18.51 -9.82 -2.73
N VAL A 495 17.30 -10.38 -2.66
CA VAL A 495 16.31 -10.31 -3.73
C VAL A 495 15.78 -8.88 -3.86
N VAL A 496 15.52 -8.21 -2.72
CA VAL A 496 15.16 -6.78 -2.70
C VAL A 496 16.28 -5.95 -3.34
N GLY A 497 17.54 -6.22 -2.98
CA GLY A 497 18.69 -5.52 -3.58
C GLY A 497 18.78 -5.69 -5.10
N LEU A 498 18.50 -6.88 -5.64
CA LEU A 498 18.45 -7.12 -7.09
C LEU A 498 17.27 -6.38 -7.75
N ALA A 499 16.12 -6.31 -7.10
CA ALA A 499 14.98 -5.52 -7.60
C ALA A 499 15.29 -4.00 -7.60
N GLU A 500 16.01 -3.50 -6.60
CA GLU A 500 16.50 -2.12 -6.57
C GLU A 500 17.55 -1.86 -7.67
N GLU A 501 18.47 -2.80 -7.88
CA GLU A 501 19.49 -2.73 -8.94
C GLU A 501 18.86 -2.67 -10.35
N ALA A 502 17.73 -3.34 -10.56
CA ALA A 502 17.03 -3.35 -11.84
C ALA A 502 16.62 -1.93 -12.31
N PHE A 503 16.31 -1.02 -11.38
CA PHE A 503 16.03 0.39 -11.74
C PHE A 503 17.26 1.11 -12.34
N ALA A 504 18.45 0.80 -11.84
CA ALA A 504 19.69 1.39 -12.36
C ALA A 504 20.09 0.80 -13.70
N LEU A 505 19.79 -0.49 -13.90
CA LEU A 505 20.12 -1.23 -15.11
C LEU A 505 19.16 -0.90 -16.27
N ALA A 506 17.90 -0.64 -16.01
CA ALA A 506 16.91 -0.34 -17.04
C ALA A 506 17.27 0.89 -17.86
N ASP A 507 17.05 0.84 -19.19
CA ASP A 507 17.28 1.98 -20.08
C ASP A 507 16.22 3.05 -19.91
N ALA A 508 14.99 2.65 -19.56
CA ALA A 508 13.96 3.54 -19.05
C ALA A 508 13.08 2.82 -18.03
N VAL A 509 12.54 3.58 -17.07
CA VAL A 509 11.56 3.09 -16.10
C VAL A 509 10.28 3.88 -16.29
N SER A 510 9.19 3.21 -16.58
CA SER A 510 7.90 3.83 -16.83
C SER A 510 6.93 3.60 -15.66
N PHE A 511 6.27 4.66 -15.24
CA PHE A 511 5.27 4.68 -14.18
C PHE A 511 3.93 5.10 -14.76
N THR A 512 2.85 4.54 -14.23
CA THR A 512 1.51 4.86 -14.70
C THR A 512 0.95 6.16 -14.11
N THR A 513 1.50 6.63 -12.97
CA THR A 513 1.10 7.87 -12.29
C THR A 513 2.29 8.59 -11.68
N ALA A 514 2.15 9.90 -11.49
CA ALA A 514 3.17 10.71 -10.82
C ALA A 514 3.33 10.31 -9.35
N ALA A 515 2.24 9.94 -8.69
CA ALA A 515 2.26 9.42 -7.33
C ALA A 515 3.14 8.16 -7.23
N THR A 516 2.95 7.18 -8.12
CA THR A 516 3.78 5.97 -8.15
C THR A 516 5.25 6.31 -8.42
N ARG A 517 5.53 7.20 -9.40
CA ARG A 517 6.89 7.65 -9.68
C ARG A 517 7.55 8.29 -8.47
N HIS A 518 6.79 9.05 -7.69
CA HIS A 518 7.30 9.76 -6.51
C HIS A 518 7.96 8.80 -5.50
N TYR A 519 7.37 7.63 -5.24
CA TYR A 519 7.94 6.60 -4.35
C TYR A 519 9.27 6.03 -4.86
N HIS A 520 9.52 6.13 -6.16
CA HIS A 520 10.66 5.50 -6.80
C HIS A 520 11.77 6.49 -7.21
N LEU A 521 11.63 7.77 -6.89
CA LEU A 521 12.63 8.78 -7.24
C LEU A 521 14.03 8.53 -6.66
N GLY A 522 14.15 7.70 -5.60
CA GLY A 522 15.41 7.27 -5.01
C GLY A 522 16.09 6.09 -5.73
N TYR A 523 15.44 5.49 -6.73
CA TYR A 523 15.93 4.27 -7.39
C TYR A 523 16.34 4.55 -8.83
N GLY A 524 17.47 3.98 -9.24
CA GLY A 524 18.01 4.14 -10.59
C GLY A 524 18.35 5.58 -10.93
N ARG A 525 18.11 5.97 -12.17
CA ARG A 525 18.40 7.29 -12.73
C ARG A 525 17.10 8.05 -12.97
N PRO A 526 16.80 9.13 -12.21
CA PRO A 526 15.54 9.88 -12.35
C PRO A 526 15.31 10.42 -13.77
N GLU A 527 16.37 10.73 -14.50
CA GLU A 527 16.31 11.18 -15.90
C GLU A 527 15.81 10.10 -16.88
N ARG A 528 15.82 8.83 -16.47
CA ARG A 528 15.25 7.70 -17.21
C ARG A 528 13.81 7.36 -16.78
N HIS A 529 13.28 8.07 -15.78
CA HIS A 529 11.90 7.88 -15.34
C HIS A 529 10.94 8.56 -16.31
N ARG A 530 9.93 7.83 -16.75
CA ARG A 530 8.89 8.29 -17.68
C ARG A 530 7.50 8.12 -17.05
N LEU A 531 6.57 8.94 -17.46
CA LEU A 531 5.16 8.79 -17.12
C LEU A 531 4.40 8.37 -18.37
N THR A 532 3.84 7.16 -18.33
CA THR A 532 2.95 6.66 -19.37
C THR A 532 1.69 6.10 -18.70
N PRO A 533 0.58 6.85 -18.70
CA PRO A 533 -0.64 6.46 -18.02
C PRO A 533 -1.17 5.10 -18.48
N GLY A 534 -1.93 4.44 -17.62
CA GLY A 534 -2.77 3.32 -18.03
C GLY A 534 -3.88 3.79 -18.98
N TRP A 535 -4.47 2.88 -19.73
CA TRP A 535 -5.53 3.19 -20.69
C TRP A 535 -6.63 2.13 -20.70
N ILE A 536 -7.72 2.48 -21.37
CA ILE A 536 -8.83 1.59 -21.65
C ILE A 536 -9.20 1.65 -23.15
N ASP A 537 -9.51 0.50 -23.74
CA ASP A 537 -10.09 0.44 -25.10
C ASP A 537 -11.59 0.75 -25.01
N ILE A 538 -11.89 2.03 -25.15
CA ILE A 538 -13.26 2.54 -25.03
C ILE A 538 -14.11 2.04 -26.19
N ALA A 539 -13.54 1.91 -27.42
CA ALA A 539 -14.29 1.47 -28.59
C ALA A 539 -14.74 0.01 -28.44
N ALA A 540 -13.84 -0.87 -27.99
CA ALA A 540 -14.19 -2.26 -27.70
C ALA A 540 -15.24 -2.37 -26.59
N LEU A 541 -15.13 -1.54 -25.55
CA LEU A 541 -16.10 -1.52 -24.46
C LEU A 541 -17.48 -1.02 -24.91
N ASP A 542 -17.54 0.03 -25.71
CA ASP A 542 -18.80 0.57 -26.24
C ASP A 542 -19.48 -0.43 -27.21
N LEU A 543 -18.69 -1.13 -28.02
CA LEU A 543 -19.21 -2.20 -28.90
C LEU A 543 -19.82 -3.34 -28.07
N TRP A 544 -19.11 -3.79 -27.05
CA TRP A 544 -19.63 -4.82 -26.12
C TRP A 544 -20.92 -4.34 -25.45
N ARG A 545 -20.92 -3.11 -24.92
CA ARG A 545 -22.06 -2.49 -24.23
C ARG A 545 -23.29 -2.38 -25.10
N ALA A 546 -23.14 -2.07 -26.41
CA ALA A 546 -24.25 -1.94 -27.34
C ALA A 546 -25.05 -3.24 -27.50
N GLY A 547 -24.42 -4.40 -27.29
CA GLY A 547 -25.06 -5.71 -27.31
C GLY A 547 -25.71 -6.13 -25.99
N GLN A 548 -25.65 -5.32 -24.92
CA GLN A 548 -26.13 -5.68 -23.58
C GLN A 548 -27.49 -5.04 -23.26
N ASN A 549 -28.28 -5.74 -22.47
CA ASN A 549 -29.51 -5.23 -21.88
C ASN A 549 -29.32 -5.03 -20.38
N ARG A 550 -29.23 -3.76 -19.94
CA ARG A 550 -28.98 -3.41 -18.54
C ARG A 550 -30.01 -4.03 -17.59
N GLU A 551 -31.29 -3.99 -17.95
CA GLU A 551 -32.35 -4.54 -17.09
C GLU A 551 -32.27 -6.07 -16.97
N ALA A 552 -31.85 -6.76 -18.02
CA ALA A 552 -31.59 -8.20 -17.95
C ALA A 552 -30.43 -8.50 -17.01
N LEU A 553 -29.30 -7.76 -17.13
CA LEU A 553 -28.16 -7.90 -16.24
C LEU A 553 -28.52 -7.64 -14.76
N ARG A 554 -29.37 -6.65 -14.52
CA ARG A 554 -29.83 -6.33 -13.15
C ARG A 554 -30.66 -7.48 -12.58
N ARG A 555 -31.54 -8.10 -13.38
CA ARG A 555 -32.31 -9.29 -12.94
C ARG A 555 -31.39 -10.46 -12.65
N ASP A 556 -30.35 -10.69 -13.47
CA ASP A 556 -29.37 -11.75 -13.25
C ASP A 556 -28.64 -11.59 -11.90
N PHE A 557 -28.43 -10.35 -11.46
CA PHE A 557 -27.85 -10.03 -10.15
C PHE A 557 -28.88 -9.96 -9.01
N GLY A 558 -30.14 -10.33 -9.26
CA GLY A 558 -31.22 -10.32 -8.28
C GLY A 558 -31.68 -8.93 -7.87
N VAL A 559 -31.35 -7.89 -8.65
CA VAL A 559 -31.78 -6.51 -8.38
C VAL A 559 -33.26 -6.35 -8.73
N GLN A 560 -34.05 -5.90 -7.77
CA GLN A 560 -35.49 -5.70 -7.94
C GLN A 560 -35.79 -4.37 -8.66
N PRO A 561 -36.97 -4.24 -9.30
CA PRO A 561 -37.41 -2.96 -9.87
C PRO A 561 -37.38 -1.84 -8.83
N GLY A 562 -36.68 -0.75 -9.13
CA GLY A 562 -36.54 0.42 -8.22
C GLY A 562 -35.45 0.28 -7.16
N GLU A 563 -34.82 -0.89 -7.03
CA GLU A 563 -33.66 -1.09 -6.16
C GLU A 563 -32.40 -0.47 -6.80
N LEU A 564 -31.48 0.08 -6.01
CA LEU A 564 -30.19 0.61 -6.49
C LEU A 564 -29.09 -0.44 -6.32
N LEU A 565 -28.17 -0.52 -7.27
CA LEU A 565 -27.05 -1.46 -7.24
C LEU A 565 -25.71 -0.74 -7.04
N VAL A 566 -25.01 -1.11 -6.01
CA VAL A 566 -23.64 -0.65 -5.73
C VAL A 566 -22.68 -1.83 -5.87
N CYS A 567 -21.68 -1.71 -6.75
CA CYS A 567 -20.68 -2.75 -6.98
C CYS A 567 -19.30 -2.30 -6.52
N ASN A 568 -18.64 -3.12 -5.70
CA ASN A 568 -17.21 -3.03 -5.41
C ASN A 568 -16.51 -4.14 -6.19
N ILE A 569 -15.61 -3.78 -7.11
CA ILE A 569 -15.02 -4.73 -8.06
C ILE A 569 -13.51 -4.81 -7.86
N GLY A 570 -13.03 -6.00 -7.57
CA GLY A 570 -11.61 -6.30 -7.42
C GLY A 570 -11.39 -7.54 -6.56
N THR A 571 -10.27 -8.24 -6.78
CA THR A 571 -9.90 -9.40 -5.97
C THR A 571 -10.05 -9.09 -4.50
N VAL A 572 -10.77 -9.92 -3.75
CA VAL A 572 -10.95 -9.74 -2.31
C VAL A 572 -9.60 -9.90 -1.62
N SER A 573 -9.17 -8.84 -0.96
CA SER A 573 -7.92 -8.79 -0.21
C SER A 573 -7.90 -7.59 0.74
N ASP A 574 -7.04 -7.63 1.75
CA ASP A 574 -6.86 -6.58 2.75
C ASP A 574 -6.65 -5.19 2.11
N ARG A 575 -5.73 -5.09 1.14
CA ARG A 575 -5.40 -3.83 0.46
C ARG A 575 -6.55 -3.23 -0.37
N LYS A 576 -7.56 -4.03 -0.73
CA LYS A 576 -8.73 -3.57 -1.50
C LYS A 576 -9.84 -2.99 -0.63
N GLY A 577 -9.74 -3.13 0.69
CA GLY A 577 -10.60 -2.44 1.64
C GLY A 577 -12.06 -2.83 1.61
N GLN A 578 -12.42 -4.03 1.10
CA GLN A 578 -13.80 -4.51 1.08
C GLN A 578 -14.42 -4.55 2.48
N HIS A 579 -13.62 -4.82 3.51
CA HIS A 579 -14.08 -4.78 4.89
C HIS A 579 -14.49 -3.36 5.35
N THR A 580 -13.77 -2.31 4.92
CA THR A 580 -14.17 -0.92 5.18
C THR A 580 -15.49 -0.58 4.48
N PHE A 581 -15.62 -1.01 3.21
CA PHE A 581 -16.86 -0.82 2.46
C PHE A 581 -18.04 -1.56 3.13
N ALA A 582 -17.86 -2.80 3.55
CA ALA A 582 -18.87 -3.58 4.27
C ALA A 582 -19.34 -2.88 5.57
N ARG A 583 -18.40 -2.35 6.34
CA ARG A 583 -18.70 -1.56 7.55
C ARG A 583 -19.43 -0.25 7.22
N ALA A 584 -19.10 0.39 6.11
CA ALA A 584 -19.81 1.58 5.65
C ALA A 584 -21.25 1.26 5.24
N VAL A 585 -21.49 0.12 4.62
CA VAL A 585 -22.84 -0.38 4.30
C VAL A 585 -23.63 -0.67 5.59
N ASP A 586 -23.00 -1.31 6.59
CA ASP A 586 -23.67 -1.51 7.88
C ASP A 586 -24.00 -0.18 8.57
N LEU A 587 -23.09 0.79 8.54
CA LEU A 587 -23.33 2.12 9.08
C LEU A 587 -24.46 2.84 8.30
N LEU A 588 -24.55 2.64 6.98
CA LEU A 588 -25.64 3.16 6.16
C LEU A 588 -26.99 2.58 6.61
N TRP A 589 -27.06 1.26 6.88
CA TRP A 589 -28.26 0.61 7.43
C TRP A 589 -28.73 1.23 8.74
N ARG A 590 -27.81 1.70 9.57
CA ARG A 590 -28.10 2.27 10.88
C ARG A 590 -28.49 3.75 10.82
N ARG A 591 -27.87 4.52 9.93
CA ARG A 591 -28.11 5.96 9.80
C ARG A 591 -29.20 6.29 8.79
N TYR A 592 -29.28 5.51 7.71
CA TYR A 592 -30.16 5.75 6.57
C TYR A 592 -30.85 4.45 6.12
N PRO A 593 -31.65 3.83 7.00
CA PRO A 593 -32.23 2.49 6.75
C PRO A 593 -33.06 2.41 5.49
N GLU A 594 -33.79 3.47 5.13
CA GLU A 594 -34.61 3.50 3.90
C GLU A 594 -33.75 3.46 2.63
N LEU A 595 -32.60 4.15 2.63
CA LEU A 595 -31.65 4.09 1.51
C LEU A 595 -30.99 2.72 1.42
N ALA A 596 -30.57 2.16 2.55
CA ALA A 596 -29.94 0.86 2.60
C ALA A 596 -30.89 -0.27 2.16
N ALA A 597 -32.15 -0.24 2.61
CA ALA A 597 -33.15 -1.26 2.30
C ALA A 597 -33.51 -1.32 0.80
N ARG A 598 -33.45 -0.19 0.09
CA ARG A 598 -33.69 -0.12 -1.36
C ARG A 598 -32.42 -0.25 -2.20
N SER A 599 -31.33 -0.69 -1.62
CA SER A 599 -30.05 -0.84 -2.30
C SER A 599 -29.52 -2.27 -2.17
N ARG A 600 -28.80 -2.72 -3.17
CA ARG A 600 -28.07 -3.99 -3.18
C ARG A 600 -26.58 -3.69 -3.32
N PHE A 601 -25.75 -4.39 -2.56
CA PHE A 601 -24.30 -4.21 -2.52
C PHE A 601 -23.62 -5.51 -2.92
N ILE A 602 -22.79 -5.46 -3.96
CA ILE A 602 -22.05 -6.62 -4.46
C ILE A 602 -20.54 -6.36 -4.33
N LEU A 603 -19.85 -7.27 -3.64
CA LEU A 603 -18.41 -7.37 -3.60
C LEU A 603 -17.99 -8.44 -4.60
N LEU A 604 -17.46 -8.04 -5.76
CA LEU A 604 -17.02 -8.97 -6.80
C LEU A 604 -15.52 -9.24 -6.68
N GLY A 605 -15.13 -10.51 -6.61
CA GLY A 605 -13.74 -10.94 -6.66
C GLY A 605 -13.32 -11.95 -5.61
N GLY A 606 -14.26 -12.71 -5.02
CA GLY A 606 -13.98 -13.79 -4.09
C GLY A 606 -13.18 -14.94 -4.71
N ARG A 607 -12.19 -15.49 -3.99
CA ARG A 607 -11.25 -16.53 -4.47
C ARG A 607 -11.01 -17.66 -3.48
N ASP A 608 -11.83 -17.85 -2.48
CA ASP A 608 -11.61 -18.83 -1.39
C ASP A 608 -10.23 -18.68 -0.68
N SER A 609 -9.79 -17.44 -0.50
CA SER A 609 -8.58 -17.10 0.25
C SER A 609 -8.87 -17.03 1.76
N PRO A 610 -7.84 -17.04 2.63
CA PRO A 610 -8.04 -16.78 4.05
C PRO A 610 -8.74 -15.44 4.34
N PHE A 611 -8.46 -14.40 3.55
CA PHE A 611 -9.12 -13.11 3.68
C PHE A 611 -10.59 -13.15 3.23
N ASP A 612 -10.92 -13.93 2.19
CA ASP A 612 -12.33 -14.15 1.79
C ASP A 612 -13.14 -14.78 2.91
N LYS A 613 -12.56 -15.80 3.57
CA LYS A 613 -13.23 -16.48 4.71
C LYS A 613 -13.48 -15.51 5.85
N MET A 614 -12.46 -14.73 6.21
CA MET A 614 -12.56 -13.69 7.23
C MET A 614 -13.61 -12.64 6.87
N LEU A 615 -13.61 -12.16 5.62
CA LEU A 615 -14.62 -11.21 5.14
C LEU A 615 -16.01 -11.83 5.17
N GLY A 616 -16.18 -13.07 4.72
CA GLY A 616 -17.45 -13.79 4.75
C GLY A 616 -18.01 -13.93 6.18
N GLU A 617 -17.17 -14.24 7.15
CA GLU A 617 -17.53 -14.29 8.56
C GLU A 617 -17.96 -12.90 9.08
N ALA A 618 -17.21 -11.85 8.73
CA ALA A 618 -17.57 -10.47 9.08
C ALA A 618 -18.92 -10.05 8.49
N LEU A 619 -19.19 -10.42 7.22
CA LEU A 619 -20.48 -10.12 6.56
C LEU A 619 -21.63 -10.88 7.21
N ALA A 620 -21.42 -12.13 7.59
CA ALA A 620 -22.42 -12.92 8.32
C ALA A 620 -22.76 -12.29 9.68
N GLU A 621 -21.75 -11.73 10.37
CA GLU A 621 -21.98 -10.99 11.64
C GLU A 621 -22.79 -9.71 11.41
N LEU A 622 -22.53 -8.97 10.35
CA LEU A 622 -23.28 -7.79 10.02
C LEU A 622 -24.76 -8.11 9.71
N GLY A 623 -25.04 -9.33 9.25
CA GLY A 623 -26.41 -9.83 9.03
C GLY A 623 -27.20 -9.01 8.01
N ARG A 624 -26.53 -8.56 6.93
CA ARG A 624 -27.15 -7.73 5.87
C ARG A 624 -27.33 -8.56 4.60
N ASP A 625 -28.55 -9.06 4.38
CA ASP A 625 -28.87 -9.96 3.25
C ASP A 625 -28.66 -9.32 1.86
N ASN A 626 -28.62 -8.00 1.78
CA ASN A 626 -28.38 -7.25 0.57
C ASN A 626 -26.90 -6.89 0.32
N LEU A 627 -25.98 -7.36 1.16
CA LEU A 627 -24.53 -7.22 1.01
C LEU A 627 -23.91 -8.60 0.76
N ILE A 628 -23.52 -8.88 -0.48
CA ILE A 628 -23.13 -10.20 -0.94
C ILE A 628 -21.76 -10.21 -1.64
N VAL A 629 -21.03 -11.32 -1.50
CA VAL A 629 -19.78 -11.56 -2.22
C VAL A 629 -20.06 -12.44 -3.44
N HIS A 630 -19.63 -11.99 -4.61
CA HIS A 630 -19.61 -12.79 -5.83
C HIS A 630 -18.19 -13.30 -6.11
N PRO A 631 -18.07 -14.52 -6.65
CA PRO A 631 -16.78 -15.05 -7.04
C PRO A 631 -16.17 -14.23 -8.19
N GLU A 632 -14.84 -14.28 -8.31
CA GLU A 632 -14.13 -13.68 -9.43
C GLU A 632 -14.62 -14.25 -10.76
N THR A 633 -14.75 -13.38 -11.76
CA THR A 633 -15.20 -13.76 -13.11
C THR A 633 -14.45 -12.99 -14.19
N THR A 634 -14.34 -13.57 -15.37
CA THR A 634 -13.86 -12.90 -16.59
C THR A 634 -14.88 -11.91 -17.16
N ASP A 635 -16.16 -12.15 -16.91
CA ASP A 635 -17.29 -11.32 -17.38
C ASP A 635 -17.66 -10.22 -16.36
N TYR A 636 -16.64 -9.59 -15.75
CA TYR A 636 -16.82 -8.59 -14.70
C TYR A 636 -17.33 -7.24 -15.23
N VAL A 637 -17.18 -6.97 -16.52
CA VAL A 637 -17.60 -5.69 -17.14
C VAL A 637 -19.10 -5.47 -17.03
N ARG A 638 -19.90 -6.55 -17.02
CA ARG A 638 -21.35 -6.50 -16.85
C ARG A 638 -21.79 -5.81 -15.54
N TYR A 639 -20.95 -5.86 -14.49
CA TYR A 639 -21.25 -5.22 -13.20
C TYR A 639 -21.24 -3.71 -13.30
N TYR A 640 -20.32 -3.11 -14.08
CA TYR A 640 -20.33 -1.66 -14.29
C TYR A 640 -21.59 -1.20 -15.01
N LEU A 641 -22.05 -1.95 -16.02
CA LEU A 641 -23.24 -1.58 -16.76
C LEU A 641 -24.51 -1.71 -15.93
N ALA A 642 -24.60 -2.73 -15.08
CA ALA A 642 -25.74 -2.93 -14.19
C ALA A 642 -25.78 -1.96 -13.00
N ALA A 643 -24.61 -1.54 -12.51
CA ALA A 643 -24.48 -0.73 -11.31
C ALA A 643 -25.01 0.70 -11.48
N ASP A 644 -25.53 1.25 -10.39
CA ASP A 644 -25.83 2.67 -10.21
C ASP A 644 -24.64 3.41 -9.59
N ILE A 645 -23.80 2.70 -8.81
CA ILE A 645 -22.58 3.22 -8.22
C ILE A 645 -21.49 2.14 -8.25
N PHE A 646 -20.29 2.51 -8.70
CA PHE A 646 -19.07 1.73 -8.52
C PHE A 646 -18.29 2.27 -7.32
N ALA A 647 -17.84 1.36 -6.45
CA ALA A 647 -17.06 1.65 -5.25
C ALA A 647 -15.65 1.05 -5.36
N CYS A 648 -14.61 1.87 -5.16
CA CYS A 648 -13.22 1.46 -5.10
C CYS A 648 -12.65 1.81 -3.72
N SER A 649 -12.79 0.91 -2.74
CA SER A 649 -12.45 1.15 -1.32
C SER A 649 -10.98 0.88 -0.98
N SER A 650 -10.13 0.73 -1.98
CA SER A 650 -8.74 0.31 -1.83
C SER A 650 -7.91 1.22 -0.92
N TYR A 651 -6.96 0.63 -0.21
CA TYR A 651 -5.91 1.34 0.53
C TYR A 651 -4.68 1.63 -0.33
N GLU A 652 -4.55 0.92 -1.45
CA GLU A 652 -3.41 1.02 -2.36
C GLU A 652 -3.84 0.82 -3.81
N GLU A 653 -3.57 1.83 -4.66
CA GLU A 653 -3.81 1.79 -6.11
C GLU A 653 -2.82 2.68 -6.86
N SER A 654 -2.14 2.15 -7.85
CA SER A 654 -1.32 2.96 -8.75
C SER A 654 -2.19 3.66 -9.81
N SER A 655 -2.63 2.90 -10.78
CA SER A 655 -3.55 3.35 -11.83
C SER A 655 -4.65 2.30 -12.00
N PRO A 656 -5.68 2.33 -11.12
CA PRO A 656 -6.65 1.25 -11.08
C PRO A 656 -7.48 1.18 -12.37
N ARG A 657 -7.29 0.08 -13.12
CA ARG A 657 -8.05 -0.19 -14.34
C ARG A 657 -9.55 -0.18 -14.08
N VAL A 658 -9.98 -0.66 -12.92
CA VAL A 658 -11.39 -0.69 -12.51
C VAL A 658 -12.02 0.71 -12.44
N VAL A 659 -11.24 1.74 -12.11
CA VAL A 659 -11.71 3.14 -12.15
C VAL A 659 -11.84 3.62 -13.58
N LEU A 660 -10.86 3.32 -14.46
CA LEU A 660 -10.93 3.68 -15.90
C LEU A 660 -12.14 3.01 -16.57
N GLU A 661 -12.42 1.76 -16.23
CA GLU A 661 -13.56 0.98 -16.74
C GLU A 661 -14.90 1.59 -16.27
N ALA A 662 -15.01 1.96 -15.00
CA ALA A 662 -16.19 2.64 -14.46
C ALA A 662 -16.43 3.99 -15.15
N MET A 663 -15.36 4.81 -15.37
CA MET A 663 -15.42 6.05 -16.13
C MET A 663 -15.94 5.80 -17.56
N ALA A 664 -15.39 4.78 -18.23
CA ALA A 664 -15.77 4.41 -19.59
C ALA A 664 -17.21 3.88 -19.70
N CYS A 665 -17.69 3.17 -18.68
CA CYS A 665 -19.07 2.70 -18.60
C CYS A 665 -20.08 3.79 -18.18
N ARG A 666 -19.62 5.00 -17.82
CA ARG A 666 -20.44 6.07 -17.24
C ARG A 666 -21.12 5.65 -15.93
N THR A 667 -20.43 4.84 -15.14
CA THR A 667 -20.90 4.44 -13.81
C THR A 667 -20.43 5.47 -12.79
N PRO A 668 -21.31 6.05 -11.96
CA PRO A 668 -20.91 6.94 -10.87
C PRO A 668 -19.89 6.30 -9.94
N ILE A 669 -18.86 7.05 -9.55
CA ILE A 669 -17.71 6.51 -8.82
C ILE A 669 -17.61 7.11 -7.42
N ILE A 670 -17.46 6.23 -6.42
CA ILE A 670 -16.90 6.57 -5.11
C ILE A 670 -15.59 5.81 -4.98
N ALA A 671 -14.48 6.51 -4.69
CA ALA A 671 -13.18 5.86 -4.57
C ALA A 671 -12.37 6.41 -3.40
N SER A 672 -11.51 5.57 -2.82
CA SER A 672 -10.49 6.03 -1.87
C SER A 672 -9.51 6.99 -2.56
N ALA A 673 -9.20 8.12 -1.91
CA ALA A 673 -8.23 9.11 -2.39
C ALA A 673 -6.80 8.63 -2.14
N VAL A 674 -6.38 7.54 -2.82
CA VAL A 674 -5.07 6.92 -2.61
C VAL A 674 -4.21 7.00 -3.87
N HIS A 675 -2.91 7.30 -3.68
CA HIS A 675 -1.87 7.29 -4.70
C HIS A 675 -2.33 7.92 -6.04
N GLY A 676 -2.43 7.12 -7.09
CA GLY A 676 -2.77 7.58 -8.43
C GLY A 676 -4.27 7.76 -8.70
N VAL A 677 -5.18 7.38 -7.78
CA VAL A 677 -6.63 7.57 -7.99
C VAL A 677 -6.99 9.04 -8.23
N PRO A 678 -6.46 10.04 -7.46
CA PRO A 678 -6.72 11.45 -7.71
C PRO A 678 -6.18 11.98 -9.06
N GLU A 679 -5.23 11.27 -9.68
CA GLU A 679 -4.75 11.60 -11.03
C GLU A 679 -5.72 11.15 -12.12
N LEU A 680 -6.48 10.05 -11.87
CA LEU A 680 -7.50 9.55 -12.79
C LEU A 680 -8.79 10.36 -12.69
N VAL A 681 -9.28 10.59 -11.47
CA VAL A 681 -10.54 11.29 -11.18
C VAL A 681 -10.33 12.35 -10.11
N ARG A 682 -10.97 13.51 -10.29
CA ARG A 682 -10.88 14.64 -9.35
C ARG A 682 -12.10 14.67 -8.45
N ALA A 683 -11.88 15.02 -7.18
CA ALA A 683 -12.95 15.12 -6.19
C ALA A 683 -14.05 16.08 -6.64
N ASP A 684 -15.30 15.64 -6.54
CA ASP A 684 -16.52 16.39 -6.87
C ASP A 684 -16.61 16.89 -8.34
N ARG A 685 -15.68 16.43 -9.21
CA ARG A 685 -15.73 16.70 -10.65
C ARG A 685 -16.07 15.46 -11.47
N GLU A 686 -15.32 14.37 -11.28
CA GLU A 686 -15.54 13.08 -11.96
C GLU A 686 -15.95 11.97 -10.99
N ALA A 687 -15.65 12.09 -9.69
CA ALA A 687 -15.95 11.08 -8.68
C ALA A 687 -16.14 11.71 -7.30
N ARG A 688 -16.71 10.93 -6.37
CA ARG A 688 -16.58 11.19 -4.93
C ARG A 688 -15.29 10.54 -4.45
N LEU A 689 -14.35 11.34 -3.93
CA LEU A 689 -13.15 10.82 -3.30
C LEU A 689 -13.29 10.86 -1.78
N VAL A 690 -12.94 9.76 -1.13
CA VAL A 690 -13.03 9.56 0.32
C VAL A 690 -11.68 9.15 0.88
N PRO A 691 -11.32 9.56 2.10
CA PRO A 691 -10.11 9.06 2.74
C PRO A 691 -10.16 7.52 2.87
N ALA A 692 -9.01 6.86 2.64
CA ALA A 692 -8.92 5.41 2.81
C ALA A 692 -9.22 5.01 4.26
N GLY A 693 -9.99 3.95 4.43
CA GLY A 693 -10.36 3.43 5.76
C GLY A 693 -11.39 4.26 6.53
N ASP A 694 -11.81 5.41 6.03
CA ASP A 694 -12.84 6.25 6.69
C ASP A 694 -14.25 5.74 6.41
N THR A 695 -14.70 4.81 7.26
CA THR A 695 -16.03 4.18 7.19
C THR A 695 -17.16 5.23 7.20
N SER A 696 -17.01 6.33 7.97
CA SER A 696 -18.03 7.37 8.07
C SER A 696 -18.13 8.17 6.78
N ALA A 697 -17.00 8.59 6.21
CA ALA A 697 -16.98 9.31 4.93
C ALA A 697 -17.51 8.44 3.77
N TRP A 698 -17.23 7.13 3.80
CA TRP A 698 -17.83 6.17 2.87
C TRP A 698 -19.35 6.11 3.01
N CYS A 699 -19.87 5.98 4.24
CA CYS A 699 -21.31 5.97 4.52
C CYS A 699 -22.00 7.24 4.00
N GLU A 700 -21.45 8.42 4.31
CA GLU A 700 -22.04 9.70 3.87
C GLU A 700 -21.99 9.87 2.34
N SER A 701 -20.92 9.40 1.69
CA SER A 701 -20.81 9.46 0.24
C SER A 701 -21.79 8.51 -0.46
N LEU A 702 -21.99 7.31 0.09
CA LEU A 702 -23.03 6.38 -0.36
C LEU A 702 -24.42 6.99 -0.19
N ALA A 703 -24.73 7.48 1.01
CA ALA A 703 -26.05 8.10 1.31
C ALA A 703 -26.35 9.24 0.34
N ARG A 704 -25.36 10.10 0.06
CA ARG A 704 -25.54 11.23 -0.86
C ARG A 704 -25.86 10.81 -2.28
N LEU A 705 -25.12 9.83 -2.84
CA LEU A 705 -25.37 9.40 -4.23
C LEU A 705 -26.60 8.51 -4.35
N LEU A 706 -26.95 7.73 -3.32
CA LEU A 706 -28.16 6.92 -3.29
C LEU A 706 -29.43 7.78 -3.12
N ALA A 707 -29.33 8.90 -2.40
CA ALA A 707 -30.45 9.84 -2.23
C ALA A 707 -30.67 10.73 -3.46
N ALA A 708 -29.61 11.07 -4.19
CA ALA A 708 -29.62 11.98 -5.33
C ALA A 708 -28.81 11.39 -6.51
N PRO A 709 -29.37 10.38 -7.23
CA PRO A 709 -28.68 9.71 -8.34
C PRO A 709 -28.24 10.64 -9.47
N GLU A 710 -28.91 11.76 -9.66
CA GLU A 710 -28.59 12.79 -10.65
C GLU A 710 -27.21 13.38 -10.42
N ILE A 711 -26.76 13.55 -9.17
CA ILE A 711 -25.39 13.99 -8.84
C ILE A 711 -24.39 12.96 -9.36
N GLY A 712 -24.67 11.68 -9.15
CA GLY A 712 -23.84 10.59 -9.66
C GLY A 712 -23.73 10.60 -11.18
N HIS A 713 -24.84 10.78 -11.88
CA HIS A 713 -24.88 10.84 -13.35
C HIS A 713 -24.09 12.02 -13.94
N GLU A 714 -24.13 13.19 -13.29
CA GLU A 714 -23.32 14.33 -13.69
C GLU A 714 -21.82 14.05 -13.53
N LEU A 715 -21.41 13.47 -12.39
CA LEU A 715 -20.02 13.07 -12.15
C LEU A 715 -19.57 12.05 -13.22
N ALA A 716 -20.38 11.03 -13.48
CA ALA A 716 -20.10 9.99 -14.46
C ALA A 716 -19.98 10.52 -15.90
N THR A 717 -20.79 11.52 -16.26
CA THR A 717 -20.70 12.18 -17.57
C THR A 717 -19.35 12.90 -17.73
N ARG A 718 -18.92 13.62 -16.71
CA ARG A 718 -17.60 14.29 -16.71
C ARG A 718 -16.45 13.27 -16.68
N ALA A 719 -16.61 12.17 -15.93
CA ALA A 719 -15.65 11.08 -15.87
C ALA A 719 -15.45 10.43 -17.24
N ARG A 720 -16.56 10.19 -17.97
CA ARG A 720 -16.51 9.65 -19.33
C ARG A 720 -15.77 10.58 -20.30
N ALA A 721 -16.06 11.86 -20.29
CA ALA A 721 -15.35 12.82 -21.13
C ALA A 721 -13.83 12.85 -20.81
N ARG A 722 -13.47 12.74 -19.52
CA ARG A 722 -12.06 12.72 -19.10
C ARG A 722 -11.34 11.45 -19.55
N VAL A 723 -11.96 10.27 -19.44
CA VAL A 723 -11.32 9.01 -19.86
C VAL A 723 -11.15 8.98 -21.40
N GLU A 724 -12.08 9.52 -22.15
CA GLU A 724 -11.99 9.66 -23.62
C GLU A 724 -10.79 10.54 -24.01
N ASP A 725 -10.63 11.68 -23.36
CA ASP A 725 -9.57 12.66 -23.67
C ASP A 725 -8.19 12.20 -23.18
N LYS A 726 -8.07 11.61 -21.98
CA LYS A 726 -6.77 11.41 -21.32
C LYS A 726 -6.33 9.96 -21.24
N PHE A 727 -7.25 8.98 -21.25
CA PHE A 727 -6.97 7.58 -20.92
C PHE A 727 -7.54 6.58 -21.93
N SER A 728 -8.00 7.04 -23.08
CA SER A 728 -8.38 6.14 -24.16
C SER A 728 -7.14 5.50 -24.81
N ALA A 729 -7.31 4.31 -25.36
CA ALA A 729 -6.26 3.64 -26.14
C ALA A 729 -5.69 4.55 -27.26
N ALA A 730 -6.55 5.30 -27.94
CA ALA A 730 -6.14 6.24 -28.97
C ALA A 730 -5.25 7.38 -28.45
N ALA A 731 -5.52 7.89 -27.24
CA ALA A 731 -4.75 8.97 -26.64
C ALA A 731 -3.41 8.49 -26.04
N VAL A 732 -3.35 7.26 -25.55
CA VAL A 732 -2.24 6.80 -24.67
C VAL A 732 -1.30 5.81 -25.36
N LEU A 733 -1.81 4.84 -26.15
CA LEU A 733 -0.96 3.80 -26.78
C LEU A 733 0.16 4.37 -27.67
N PRO A 734 -0.03 5.44 -28.46
CA PRO A 734 1.06 6.02 -29.22
C PRO A 734 2.24 6.44 -28.38
N ARG A 735 2.01 6.89 -27.14
CA ARG A 735 3.07 7.29 -26.20
C ARG A 735 3.87 6.09 -25.70
N HIS A 736 3.22 4.95 -25.41
CA HIS A 736 3.88 3.71 -25.02
C HIS A 736 4.75 3.16 -26.17
N LEU A 737 4.20 3.14 -27.39
CA LEU A 737 4.93 2.65 -28.56
C LEU A 737 6.12 3.55 -28.91
N ALA A 738 5.97 4.86 -28.79
CA ALA A 738 7.06 5.81 -29.01
C ALA A 738 8.16 5.68 -27.96
N LEU A 739 7.81 5.49 -26.67
CA LEU A 739 8.78 5.22 -25.61
C LEU A 739 9.54 3.92 -25.89
N ALA A 740 8.84 2.85 -26.23
CA ALA A 740 9.45 1.57 -26.58
C ALA A 740 10.43 1.68 -27.75
N GLY A 741 10.04 2.42 -28.79
CA GLY A 741 10.90 2.71 -29.93
C GLY A 741 12.15 3.52 -29.57
N ALA A 742 12.01 4.54 -28.71
CA ALA A 742 13.12 5.35 -28.21
C ALA A 742 14.12 4.51 -27.41
N VAL A 743 13.62 3.63 -26.52
CA VAL A 743 14.46 2.70 -25.75
C VAL A 743 15.19 1.71 -26.66
N ALA A 744 14.50 1.10 -27.60
CA ALA A 744 15.11 0.18 -28.57
C ALA A 744 16.22 0.84 -29.42
N ALA A 745 16.04 2.14 -29.76
CA ALA A 745 17.01 2.92 -30.53
C ALA A 745 18.16 3.49 -29.68
N GLY A 746 18.20 3.27 -28.36
CA GLY A 746 19.19 3.87 -27.45
C GLY A 746 19.06 5.38 -27.28
N LYS A 747 17.86 5.94 -27.49
CA LYS A 747 17.55 7.40 -27.45
C LYS A 747 16.64 7.77 -26.26
N SER A 748 16.56 6.91 -25.24
CA SER A 748 15.66 7.08 -24.08
C SER A 748 16.20 8.02 -23.01
#